data_595863accf19755ba490703039e648ed
#
_entry.id   595863accf19755ba490703039e648ed
#
_cell.length_a   1.000
_cell.length_b   1.000
_cell.length_c   1.000
_cell.angle_alpha   90.00
_cell.angle_beta   90.00
_cell.angle_gamma   90.00
#
_symmetry.space_group_name_H-M   'P 1'
#
loop_
_entity.id
_entity.type
_entity.pdbx_description
1 polymer ?
#
loop_
_entity_poly.entity_id
_entity_poly.type
_entity_poly.pdbx_seq_one_letter_code
_entity_poly.pdbx_strand_id
1 'polypeptide(L)'
;MGAGNPCAPACINLVNHGCESMRVIKQGLGWWLVLGCWSGWVHAQPSVSQPPSTQPAAPCQTSQSSTSARTDTSTFNAQAPSGRVGPTPADVPEAASGFRSGLQPVRASGFMVVTANPLASQVACEVLAAGGSAVDAAVAAQMVLGLVEPQSSGLGGGGFLLHFNARTGVLQSFDGRETAPMAASAQDLEVKLGSGQSLRDVFHQLRSRGTSIGTPGLLRMLEMAHRAHGRMAWSALLRPAQTLAEQGFVVSPRLAQAIAQARDDLRWDADAAAYFLNADLTPKTAGMRLRNPAYAQTLQAIVGGADAFYTGDMARDIVSKVRTPQGPRGAGLMTLDDLANYRAVQREPVCSVYRVYRVCGMGPPSAGALVISQALGILSAFDLPSMKPQGALPPAQAVHWVSEALRLAYADRNTYMADTDFVPLPAQGVASLLDPAYLAQRSALIQSRSMGKASAGDVGAGKPASSDSEGKGTTHLSIVDAQGNAVVMTSSIESSMGAFRFVRGFLLNNQLTDFAWLPEPGPPPANRIEPLKRPRSSMTPTLVFKQNPDGSRGELMMATGSPGGPAIMPYVLKTLVAVLDWGMDPQAAANLPNFGAFNTPATLVEGDHPALREQPVPAKALLDDLKERGHQINSGSQTSGVGIIVRDGAQWVGGADPRREGLVLGGP
;
A
#
# COMPACT_ATOMS: atom_id res chain seq x y z
N MET A 1 -16.95 34.56 -53.10
CA MET A 1 -18.38 34.32 -53.39
C MET A 1 -18.85 33.50 -52.22
N GLY A 2 -19.51 33.99 -51.30
CA GLY A 2 -20.73 34.63 -50.91
C GLY A 2 -21.19 33.84 -49.69
N ALA A 3 -21.10 34.37 -48.53
CA ALA A 3 -22.02 35.21 -47.77
C ALA A 3 -23.24 34.42 -47.22
N GLY A 4 -23.40 34.49 -45.88
CA GLY A 4 -24.69 34.51 -45.28
C GLY A 4 -24.83 33.94 -43.86
N ASN A 5 -24.45 34.70 -42.83
CA ASN A 5 -25.19 34.80 -41.57
C ASN A 5 -26.39 35.74 -41.75
N PRO A 6 -27.39 35.93 -40.87
CA PRO A 6 -27.52 35.66 -39.43
C PRO A 6 -28.96 35.28 -38.97
N CYS A 7 -29.21 35.06 -37.67
CA CYS A 7 -30.17 35.77 -36.82
C CYS A 7 -30.64 34.99 -35.60
N ALA A 8 -30.35 35.50 -34.46
CA ALA A 8 -31.19 35.45 -33.24
C ALA A 8 -32.20 36.62 -33.33
N PRO A 9 -33.13 36.93 -32.39
CA PRO A 9 -33.52 36.34 -31.09
C PRO A 9 -35.05 36.31 -30.87
N ALA A 10 -35.54 35.83 -29.73
CA ALA A 10 -36.78 36.37 -29.13
C ALA A 10 -36.89 36.07 -27.64
N CYS A 11 -36.86 37.13 -26.89
CA CYS A 11 -37.41 37.28 -25.53
C CYS A 11 -38.94 37.27 -25.55
N ILE A 12 -39.56 37.10 -24.37
CA ILE A 12 -40.75 37.79 -23.84
C ILE A 12 -41.27 37.02 -22.61
N ASN A 13 -41.17 37.54 -21.47
CA ASN A 13 -41.91 38.38 -20.48
C ASN A 13 -42.65 37.54 -19.42
N LEU A 14 -42.27 37.74 -18.15
CA LEU A 14 -42.92 38.53 -17.08
C LEU A 14 -44.42 38.29 -16.83
N VAL A 15 -44.77 37.93 -15.61
CA VAL A 15 -45.71 38.67 -14.77
C VAL A 15 -45.55 38.32 -13.28
N ASN A 16 -45.44 39.36 -12.47
CA ASN A 16 -45.51 39.51 -11.03
C ASN A 16 -46.88 39.20 -10.43
N HIS A 17 -46.91 38.91 -9.13
CA HIS A 17 -47.74 39.46 -8.03
C HIS A 17 -47.61 38.50 -6.85
N GLY A 18 -47.51 38.86 -5.58
CA GLY A 18 -47.61 40.07 -4.87
C GLY A 18 -47.32 39.78 -3.40
N CYS A 19 -46.75 40.75 -2.79
CA CYS A 19 -46.51 40.86 -1.34
C CYS A 19 -47.81 41.01 -0.56
N GLU A 20 -47.93 40.39 0.62
CA GLU A 20 -48.61 41.06 1.72
C GLU A 20 -48.10 40.60 3.06
N SER A 21 -47.94 41.61 3.90
CA SER A 21 -47.30 41.71 5.19
C SER A 21 -48.30 41.69 6.34
N MET A 22 -47.75 41.50 7.57
CA MET A 22 -48.25 41.95 8.91
C MET A 22 -49.29 41.06 9.61
N ARG A 23 -49.21 40.80 10.90
CA ARG A 23 -49.02 41.68 12.06
C ARG A 23 -48.70 40.88 13.34
N VAL A 24 -47.93 41.51 14.16
CA VAL A 24 -47.69 41.22 15.60
C VAL A 24 -48.91 41.59 16.41
N ILE A 25 -49.29 40.76 17.39
CA ILE A 25 -50.07 41.21 18.58
C ILE A 25 -49.45 40.57 19.84
N LYS A 26 -49.02 41.47 20.72
CA LYS A 26 -48.72 41.27 22.13
C LYS A 26 -49.98 41.45 22.96
N GLN A 27 -50.10 40.73 24.08
CA GLN A 27 -50.71 41.04 25.41
C GLN A 27 -51.31 39.73 25.94
N GLY A 28 -51.31 39.37 27.23
CA GLY A 28 -50.88 39.97 28.44
C GLY A 28 -51.32 39.05 29.60
N LEU A 29 -50.64 39.17 30.65
CA LEU A 29 -50.80 38.67 32.04
C LEU A 29 -52.13 38.04 32.48
N GLY A 30 -52.03 37.02 33.38
CA GLY A 30 -53.10 36.60 34.29
C GLY A 30 -52.65 35.48 35.24
N TRP A 31 -52.28 35.85 36.43
CA TRP A 31 -52.02 34.96 37.59
C TRP A 31 -53.34 34.49 38.19
N TRP A 32 -53.50 33.21 38.55
CA TRP A 32 -54.34 32.72 39.61
C TRP A 32 -53.71 31.55 40.35
N LEU A 33 -53.47 31.78 41.66
CA LEU A 33 -53.17 30.79 42.67
C LEU A 33 -54.49 30.19 43.18
N VAL A 34 -54.58 28.87 43.26
CA VAL A 34 -55.56 28.18 44.11
C VAL A 34 -54.85 27.05 44.86
N LEU A 35 -54.83 27.21 46.17
CA LEU A 35 -54.51 26.16 47.15
C LEU A 35 -55.75 25.25 47.34
N GLY A 36 -55.50 23.92 47.38
CA GLY A 36 -56.58 22.96 47.73
C GLY A 36 -56.03 21.62 48.18
N CYS A 37 -56.34 21.24 49.35
CA CYS A 37 -55.84 20.20 50.25
C CYS A 37 -55.86 18.77 49.81
N TRP A 38 -54.98 18.04 50.42
CA TRP A 38 -54.77 16.58 50.63
C TRP A 38 -56.02 15.71 50.69
N SER A 39 -55.91 14.53 50.01
CA SER A 39 -56.35 13.24 50.57
C SER A 39 -55.60 12.10 49.84
N GLY A 40 -54.90 11.27 50.61
CA GLY A 40 -54.07 10.18 50.09
C GLY A 40 -54.89 9.00 49.58
N TRP A 41 -54.41 8.47 48.46
CA TRP A 41 -54.69 7.07 48.07
C TRP A 41 -53.36 6.47 47.57
N VAL A 42 -52.90 5.45 48.30
CA VAL A 42 -51.79 4.60 47.91
C VAL A 42 -52.29 3.70 46.77
N HIS A 43 -51.85 3.97 45.56
CA HIS A 43 -51.99 3.00 44.46
C HIS A 43 -50.63 2.40 44.18
N ALA A 44 -50.48 1.11 44.40
CA ALA A 44 -49.35 0.31 43.92
C ALA A 44 -49.29 0.37 42.39
N GLN A 45 -48.23 0.98 41.85
CA GLN A 45 -47.94 0.91 40.42
C GLN A 45 -47.35 -0.49 40.10
N PRO A 46 -47.78 -1.14 39.02
CA PRO A 46 -47.10 -2.31 38.52
C PRO A 46 -45.72 -1.90 38.01
N SER A 47 -44.68 -2.62 38.41
CA SER A 47 -43.32 -2.51 37.92
C SER A 47 -43.31 -2.79 36.42
N VAL A 48 -43.21 -1.74 35.60
CA VAL A 48 -42.88 -1.86 34.20
C VAL A 48 -41.40 -2.22 34.16
N SER A 49 -41.11 -3.52 33.85
CA SER A 49 -39.80 -3.97 33.50
C SER A 49 -39.33 -3.16 32.27
N GLN A 50 -38.34 -2.30 32.45
CA GLN A 50 -37.64 -1.68 31.31
C GLN A 50 -37.10 -2.78 30.39
N PRO A 51 -37.31 -2.69 29.08
CA PRO A 51 -36.61 -3.59 28.15
C PRO A 51 -35.11 -3.40 28.35
N PRO A 52 -34.30 -4.47 28.22
CA PRO A 52 -32.86 -4.34 28.33
C PRO A 52 -32.41 -3.27 27.37
N SER A 53 -31.71 -2.25 27.90
CA SER A 53 -31.04 -1.23 27.10
C SER A 53 -30.00 -1.97 26.24
N THR A 54 -30.32 -2.22 24.97
CA THR A 54 -29.32 -2.57 23.99
C THR A 54 -28.44 -1.32 23.82
N GLN A 55 -27.39 -1.22 24.63
CA GLN A 55 -26.29 -0.35 24.28
C GLN A 55 -25.84 -0.75 22.88
N PRO A 56 -25.77 0.16 21.91
CA PRO A 56 -25.19 -0.17 20.62
C PRO A 56 -23.79 -0.71 20.88
N ALA A 57 -23.48 -1.88 20.31
CA ALA A 57 -22.15 -2.45 20.36
C ALA A 57 -21.16 -1.34 19.95
N ALA A 58 -20.12 -1.14 20.76
CA ALA A 58 -19.14 -0.10 20.49
C ALA A 58 -18.56 -0.35 19.07
N PRO A 59 -18.60 0.63 18.17
CA PRO A 59 -17.98 0.50 16.86
C PRO A 59 -16.48 0.22 17.06
N CYS A 60 -15.86 -0.51 16.13
CA CYS A 60 -14.43 -0.82 16.14
C CYS A 60 -13.99 -1.89 17.14
N GLN A 61 -14.73 -3.00 17.23
CA GLN A 61 -14.31 -4.14 18.04
C GLN A 61 -13.31 -5.04 17.30
N THR A 62 -12.29 -5.50 18.04
CA THR A 62 -11.54 -6.70 17.71
C THR A 62 -12.22 -7.88 18.39
N SER A 63 -12.40 -9.00 17.71
CA SER A 63 -12.71 -10.29 18.38
C SER A 63 -11.49 -10.84 19.13
N GLN A 64 -10.40 -10.11 19.16
CA GLN A 64 -9.19 -10.47 19.88
C GLN A 64 -9.38 -10.15 21.36
N SER A 65 -9.77 -11.17 22.14
CA SER A 65 -9.57 -11.14 23.59
C SER A 65 -8.10 -10.79 23.86
N SER A 66 -7.86 -9.94 24.84
CA SER A 66 -6.54 -9.45 25.28
C SER A 66 -5.64 -10.53 25.91
N THR A 67 -5.58 -11.71 25.31
CA THR A 67 -4.46 -12.62 25.53
C THR A 67 -3.28 -12.04 24.79
N SER A 68 -2.32 -11.48 25.54
CA SER A 68 -1.07 -10.97 25.02
C SER A 68 -0.49 -11.95 24.00
N ALA A 69 -0.54 -11.61 22.71
CA ALA A 69 0.13 -12.38 21.69
C ALA A 69 1.62 -12.43 22.10
N ARG A 70 2.13 -13.60 22.37
CA ARG A 70 3.56 -13.78 22.67
C ARG A 70 4.33 -13.38 21.43
N THR A 71 5.01 -12.27 21.52
CA THR A 71 5.99 -11.85 20.52
C THR A 71 7.26 -12.62 20.80
N ASP A 72 7.59 -13.59 19.98
CA ASP A 72 8.87 -14.28 20.08
C ASP A 72 9.96 -13.36 19.53
N THR A 73 10.60 -12.61 20.42
CA THR A 73 11.70 -11.68 20.12
C THR A 73 13.07 -12.33 20.18
N SER A 74 13.17 -13.65 20.43
CA SER A 74 14.40 -14.27 20.88
C SER A 74 15.45 -14.63 19.82
N THR A 75 15.27 -14.32 18.53
CA THR A 75 16.23 -14.75 17.49
C THR A 75 16.38 -13.83 16.29
N PHE A 76 16.64 -12.55 16.47
CA PHE A 76 17.14 -11.70 15.38
C PHE A 76 18.58 -11.24 15.60
N ASN A 77 19.50 -12.19 15.82
CA ASN A 77 20.92 -11.96 15.59
C ASN A 77 21.24 -12.44 14.17
N ALA A 78 21.13 -11.53 13.21
CA ALA A 78 21.58 -11.78 11.84
C ALA A 78 23.10 -11.73 11.77
N GLN A 79 23.77 -12.83 12.09
CA GLN A 79 25.10 -13.08 11.58
C GLN A 79 24.97 -13.54 10.13
N ALA A 80 25.47 -12.72 9.20
CA ALA A 80 25.55 -13.05 7.79
C ALA A 80 26.44 -14.30 7.60
N PRO A 81 25.99 -15.33 6.87
CA PRO A 81 26.86 -16.43 6.50
C PRO A 81 27.93 -15.92 5.54
N SER A 82 29.19 -16.11 5.93
CA SER A 82 30.36 -15.81 5.12
C SER A 82 30.43 -16.75 3.91
N GLY A 83 30.46 -16.17 2.72
CA GLY A 83 30.86 -16.84 1.49
C GLY A 83 29.73 -17.39 0.64
N ARG A 84 29.08 -16.52 -0.15
CA ARG A 84 28.40 -16.83 -1.42
C ARG A 84 28.06 -15.52 -2.13
N VAL A 85 27.84 -15.60 -3.46
CA VAL A 85 27.40 -14.51 -4.35
C VAL A 85 26.53 -13.53 -3.57
N GLY A 86 27.00 -12.30 -3.37
CA GLY A 86 26.39 -11.33 -2.45
C GLY A 86 24.92 -11.08 -2.75
N PRO A 87 24.12 -10.89 -1.71
CA PRO A 87 22.70 -10.56 -1.88
C PRO A 87 22.55 -9.27 -2.68
N THR A 88 21.57 -9.26 -3.58
CA THR A 88 21.17 -8.02 -4.28
C THR A 88 20.66 -6.98 -3.27
N PRO A 89 20.65 -5.67 -3.59
CA PRO A 89 20.09 -4.64 -2.70
C PRO A 89 18.64 -4.94 -2.23
N ALA A 90 17.90 -5.71 -3.04
CA ALA A 90 16.57 -6.21 -2.72
C ALA A 90 16.52 -7.23 -1.56
N ASP A 91 17.65 -7.78 -1.14
CA ASP A 91 17.72 -8.86 -0.15
C ASP A 91 17.76 -8.38 1.32
N VAL A 92 17.80 -7.07 1.57
CA VAL A 92 17.72 -6.53 2.94
C VAL A 92 16.25 -6.41 3.34
N PRO A 93 15.73 -7.25 4.24
CA PRO A 93 14.35 -7.16 4.67
C PRO A 93 14.12 -5.84 5.43
N GLU A 94 12.93 -5.25 5.25
CA GLU A 94 12.45 -4.19 6.12
C GLU A 94 12.32 -4.70 7.57
N ALA A 95 12.46 -3.81 8.55
CA ALA A 95 12.35 -4.19 9.95
C ALA A 95 11.00 -4.89 10.22
N ALA A 96 11.05 -6.08 10.80
CA ALA A 96 9.88 -6.84 11.23
C ALA A 96 9.61 -6.56 12.72
N SER A 97 8.34 -6.68 13.14
CA SER A 97 7.97 -6.61 14.56
C SER A 97 8.18 -7.94 15.30
N GLY A 98 8.63 -8.96 14.60
CA GLY A 98 8.58 -10.35 15.04
C GLY A 98 7.34 -11.04 14.47
N PHE A 99 7.20 -12.37 14.68
CA PHE A 99 6.03 -13.11 14.23
C PHE A 99 4.99 -13.20 15.35
N ARG A 100 3.81 -12.62 15.16
CA ARG A 100 2.70 -12.64 16.12
C ARG A 100 1.87 -13.90 15.94
N SER A 101 2.11 -14.92 16.77
CA SER A 101 1.37 -16.18 16.75
C SER A 101 -0.05 -16.02 17.32
N GLY A 102 -0.97 -16.88 16.89
CA GLY A 102 -2.32 -16.99 17.46
C GLY A 102 -3.33 -15.94 16.97
N LEU A 103 -2.99 -15.13 15.96
CA LEU A 103 -3.95 -14.21 15.34
C LEU A 103 -5.11 -14.99 14.73
N GLN A 104 -6.35 -14.52 15.00
CA GLN A 104 -7.59 -15.08 14.49
C GLN A 104 -8.22 -14.14 13.45
N PRO A 105 -8.98 -14.68 12.48
CA PRO A 105 -9.71 -13.84 11.54
C PRO A 105 -10.79 -13.01 12.28
N VAL A 106 -10.92 -11.75 11.89
CA VAL A 106 -11.95 -10.84 12.41
C VAL A 106 -13.14 -10.85 11.47
N ARG A 107 -14.36 -10.90 12.02
CA ARG A 107 -15.62 -10.88 11.25
C ARG A 107 -16.41 -9.61 11.54
N ALA A 108 -17.03 -9.02 10.52
CA ALA A 108 -17.90 -7.86 10.64
C ALA A 108 -18.98 -7.87 9.55
N SER A 109 -20.16 -7.29 9.84
CA SER A 109 -21.29 -7.29 8.89
C SER A 109 -21.36 -6.00 8.04
N GLY A 110 -20.91 -4.86 8.57
CA GLY A 110 -21.02 -3.56 7.90
C GLY A 110 -19.75 -3.15 7.16
N PHE A 111 -18.72 -2.84 7.90
CA PHE A 111 -17.47 -2.31 7.33
C PHE A 111 -16.24 -2.99 7.94
N MET A 112 -15.11 -2.88 7.24
CA MET A 112 -13.84 -3.45 7.73
C MET A 112 -12.65 -2.67 7.23
N VAL A 113 -11.61 -2.60 8.07
CA VAL A 113 -10.31 -1.99 7.74
C VAL A 113 -9.17 -2.88 8.21
N VAL A 114 -8.13 -2.95 7.38
CA VAL A 114 -6.84 -3.55 7.71
C VAL A 114 -5.75 -2.55 7.33
N THR A 115 -4.91 -2.15 8.28
CA THR A 115 -3.71 -1.34 8.02
C THR A 115 -2.48 -1.93 8.70
N ALA A 116 -1.30 -1.41 8.37
CA ALA A 116 -0.04 -1.90 8.92
C ALA A 116 0.20 -1.50 10.40
N ASN A 117 -0.62 -0.58 10.97
CA ASN A 117 -0.43 -0.08 12.33
C ASN A 117 -1.76 0.07 13.08
N PRO A 118 -1.85 -0.35 14.36
CA PRO A 118 -3.08 -0.31 15.13
C PRO A 118 -3.72 1.09 15.25
N LEU A 119 -2.91 2.14 15.40
CA LEU A 119 -3.41 3.52 15.50
C LEU A 119 -4.06 3.98 14.20
N ALA A 120 -3.52 3.59 13.06
CA ALA A 120 -4.11 3.88 11.77
C ALA A 120 -5.40 3.08 11.52
N SER A 121 -5.44 1.81 11.92
CA SER A 121 -6.65 1.00 11.85
C SER A 121 -7.76 1.58 12.73
N GLN A 122 -7.43 2.03 13.94
CA GLN A 122 -8.38 2.63 14.86
C GLN A 122 -9.01 3.90 14.26
N VAL A 123 -8.19 4.83 13.76
CA VAL A 123 -8.67 6.07 13.16
C VAL A 123 -9.53 5.80 11.91
N ALA A 124 -9.11 4.87 11.05
CA ALA A 124 -9.90 4.50 9.88
C ALA A 124 -11.25 3.90 10.27
N CYS A 125 -11.28 3.04 11.28
CA CYS A 125 -12.50 2.44 11.79
C CYS A 125 -13.44 3.49 12.38
N GLU A 126 -12.94 4.46 13.15
CA GLU A 126 -13.72 5.56 13.68
C GLU A 126 -14.34 6.44 12.58
N VAL A 127 -13.59 6.70 11.51
CA VAL A 127 -14.10 7.40 10.32
C VAL A 127 -15.25 6.62 9.67
N LEU A 128 -15.10 5.29 9.49
CA LEU A 128 -16.16 4.44 8.93
C LEU A 128 -17.39 4.39 9.84
N ALA A 129 -17.20 4.26 11.15
CA ALA A 129 -18.26 4.26 12.13
C ALA A 129 -19.03 5.60 12.18
N ALA A 130 -18.36 6.71 11.89
CA ALA A 130 -18.96 8.03 11.75
C ALA A 130 -19.66 8.26 10.39
N GLY A 131 -19.75 7.24 9.51
CA GLY A 131 -20.41 7.31 8.21
C GLY A 131 -19.52 7.80 7.07
N GLY A 132 -18.21 7.90 7.30
CA GLY A 132 -17.23 8.21 6.25
C GLY A 132 -17.16 7.12 5.18
N SER A 133 -16.70 7.50 3.98
CA SER A 133 -16.44 6.57 2.89
C SER A 133 -15.14 5.78 3.10
N ALA A 134 -14.94 4.72 2.32
CA ALA A 134 -13.66 4.00 2.30
C ALA A 134 -12.48 4.92 1.93
N VAL A 135 -12.71 5.93 1.08
CA VAL A 135 -11.69 6.95 0.74
C VAL A 135 -11.40 7.87 1.91
N ASP A 136 -12.42 8.32 2.66
CA ASP A 136 -12.22 9.12 3.87
C ASP A 136 -11.36 8.38 4.89
N ALA A 137 -11.69 7.11 5.12
CA ALA A 137 -10.94 6.25 6.02
C ALA A 137 -9.48 6.03 5.56
N ALA A 138 -9.26 5.88 4.24
CA ALA A 138 -7.92 5.75 3.67
C ALA A 138 -7.08 7.01 3.84
N VAL A 139 -7.66 8.20 3.64
CA VAL A 139 -6.99 9.48 3.87
C VAL A 139 -6.58 9.60 5.33
N ALA A 140 -7.51 9.42 6.28
CA ALA A 140 -7.23 9.55 7.70
C ALA A 140 -6.18 8.53 8.19
N ALA A 141 -6.29 7.26 7.76
CA ALA A 141 -5.31 6.23 8.05
C ALA A 141 -3.90 6.58 7.53
N GLN A 142 -3.81 7.10 6.29
CA GLN A 142 -2.53 7.43 5.68
C GLN A 142 -1.84 8.59 6.40
N MET A 143 -2.58 9.59 6.88
CA MET A 143 -1.99 10.67 7.69
C MET A 143 -1.42 10.13 9.00
N VAL A 144 -2.09 9.17 9.62
CA VAL A 144 -1.58 8.50 10.83
C VAL A 144 -0.35 7.62 10.49
N LEU A 145 -0.41 6.81 9.41
CA LEU A 145 0.71 5.96 8.98
C LEU A 145 1.98 6.79 8.71
N GLY A 146 1.86 7.95 8.05
CA GLY A 146 2.99 8.86 7.82
C GLY A 146 3.63 9.40 9.10
N LEU A 147 2.91 9.38 10.22
CA LEU A 147 3.41 9.77 11.54
C LEU A 147 4.02 8.60 12.30
N VAL A 148 3.31 7.45 12.37
CA VAL A 148 3.66 6.33 13.26
C VAL A 148 4.53 5.27 12.59
N GLU A 149 4.53 5.23 11.26
CA GLU A 149 5.41 4.41 10.40
C GLU A 149 6.16 5.25 9.36
N PRO A 150 6.83 6.35 9.77
CA PRO A 150 7.50 7.27 8.83
C PRO A 150 8.60 6.59 8.01
N GLN A 151 9.12 5.45 8.47
CA GLN A 151 10.09 4.65 7.74
C GLN A 151 9.52 3.97 6.50
N SER A 152 8.20 3.86 6.37
CA SER A 152 7.55 3.09 5.30
C SER A 152 6.86 3.97 4.27
N SER A 153 6.17 5.03 4.69
CA SER A 153 5.39 5.91 3.81
C SER A 153 5.13 7.27 4.45
N GLY A 154 4.67 8.23 3.68
CA GLY A 154 4.30 9.55 4.19
C GLY A 154 4.17 10.59 3.09
N LEU A 155 3.94 11.86 3.48
CA LEU A 155 3.71 12.98 2.57
C LEU A 155 4.85 13.21 1.57
N GLY A 156 6.07 12.84 1.93
CA GLY A 156 7.25 12.95 1.07
C GLY A 156 7.41 11.83 0.04
N GLY A 157 6.42 10.97 -0.13
CA GLY A 157 6.41 9.82 -1.03
C GLY A 157 5.29 9.81 -2.04
N GLY A 158 4.98 8.60 -2.55
CA GLY A 158 3.92 8.35 -3.51
C GLY A 158 3.13 7.09 -3.22
N GLY A 159 2.25 6.72 -4.15
CA GLY A 159 1.43 5.53 -3.99
C GLY A 159 0.45 5.31 -5.12
N PHE A 160 -0.28 4.20 -5.00
CA PHE A 160 -1.38 3.82 -5.89
C PHE A 160 -2.62 3.43 -5.07
N LEU A 161 -3.78 3.87 -5.53
CA LEU A 161 -5.06 3.60 -4.88
C LEU A 161 -6.04 3.07 -5.93
N LEU A 162 -6.74 1.97 -5.60
CA LEU A 162 -7.92 1.53 -6.33
C LEU A 162 -9.16 1.82 -5.47
N HIS A 163 -10.20 2.33 -6.12
CA HIS A 163 -11.52 2.54 -5.54
C HIS A 163 -12.58 1.80 -6.34
N PHE A 164 -13.38 0.99 -5.65
CA PHE A 164 -14.57 0.36 -6.20
C PHE A 164 -15.83 0.99 -5.59
N ASN A 165 -16.74 1.44 -6.45
CA ASN A 165 -18.04 1.93 -6.05
C ASN A 165 -19.09 0.82 -6.21
N ALA A 166 -19.58 0.28 -5.11
CA ALA A 166 -20.50 -0.87 -5.11
C ALA A 166 -21.85 -0.53 -5.76
N ARG A 167 -22.33 0.73 -5.64
CA ARG A 167 -23.62 1.16 -6.21
C ARG A 167 -23.59 1.27 -7.73
N THR A 168 -22.49 1.78 -8.30
CA THR A 168 -22.36 2.00 -9.74
C THR A 168 -21.60 0.88 -10.45
N GLY A 169 -20.92 0.01 -9.71
CA GLY A 169 -20.01 -0.96 -10.26
C GLY A 169 -18.74 -0.38 -10.87
N VAL A 170 -18.45 0.91 -10.71
CA VAL A 170 -17.27 1.56 -11.30
C VAL A 170 -16.03 1.24 -10.47
N LEU A 171 -14.96 0.81 -11.14
CA LEU A 171 -13.64 0.64 -10.59
C LEU A 171 -12.71 1.69 -11.20
N GLN A 172 -12.00 2.42 -10.34
CA GLN A 172 -11.05 3.47 -10.72
C GLN A 172 -9.71 3.24 -10.05
N SER A 173 -8.63 3.66 -10.71
CA SER A 173 -7.30 3.68 -10.12
C SER A 173 -6.69 5.08 -10.15
N PHE A 174 -5.97 5.43 -9.11
CA PHE A 174 -5.32 6.71 -8.90
C PHE A 174 -3.82 6.51 -8.74
N ASP A 175 -3.05 7.24 -9.55
CA ASP A 175 -1.59 7.22 -9.61
C ASP A 175 -1.04 8.48 -8.97
N GLY A 176 -0.43 8.32 -7.80
CA GLY A 176 0.34 9.31 -7.11
C GLY A 176 1.83 8.95 -7.04
N ARG A 177 2.34 8.21 -8.05
CA ARG A 177 3.75 7.86 -8.15
C ARG A 177 4.59 9.12 -8.32
N GLU A 178 5.74 9.14 -7.71
CA GLU A 178 6.70 10.22 -7.84
C GLU A 178 7.17 10.39 -9.28
N THR A 179 7.44 11.63 -9.67
CA THR A 179 8.06 11.93 -10.98
C THR A 179 9.51 12.32 -10.81
N ALA A 180 10.34 11.99 -11.80
CA ALA A 180 11.68 12.57 -11.91
C ALA A 180 11.57 14.08 -12.12
N PRO A 181 12.44 14.91 -11.49
CA PRO A 181 12.49 16.33 -11.78
C PRO A 181 12.75 16.62 -13.27
N MET A 182 12.32 17.78 -13.77
CA MET A 182 12.53 18.19 -15.15
C MET A 182 14.03 18.22 -15.55
N ALA A 183 14.91 18.47 -14.60
CA ALA A 183 16.35 18.49 -14.82
C ALA A 183 17.02 17.10 -14.73
N ALA A 184 16.27 16.04 -14.47
CA ALA A 184 16.83 14.72 -14.28
C ALA A 184 17.35 14.10 -15.58
N SER A 185 18.46 13.39 -15.48
CA SER A 185 19.11 12.69 -16.58
C SER A 185 19.61 11.30 -16.12
N ALA A 186 19.94 10.43 -17.05
CA ALA A 186 20.47 9.10 -16.72
C ALA A 186 21.76 9.18 -15.89
N GLN A 187 22.59 10.17 -16.15
CA GLN A 187 23.87 10.38 -15.46
C GLN A 187 23.71 10.64 -13.96
N ASP A 188 22.56 11.17 -13.51
CA ASP A 188 22.30 11.49 -12.10
C ASP A 188 22.16 10.24 -11.23
N LEU A 189 21.76 9.11 -11.83
CA LEU A 189 21.62 7.82 -11.17
C LEU A 189 22.72 6.83 -11.54
N GLU A 190 23.49 7.08 -12.61
CA GLU A 190 24.55 6.17 -13.01
C GLU A 190 25.60 6.03 -11.90
N VAL A 191 25.94 4.79 -11.60
CA VAL A 191 26.98 4.42 -10.64
C VAL A 191 27.93 3.44 -11.29
N LYS A 192 29.22 3.78 -11.27
CA LYS A 192 30.26 2.84 -11.66
C LYS A 192 30.65 1.99 -10.46
N LEU A 193 30.51 0.68 -10.58
CA LEU A 193 31.00 -0.24 -9.56
C LEU A 193 32.53 -0.13 -9.48
N GLY A 194 33.02 0.36 -8.34
CA GLY A 194 34.44 0.32 -8.01
C GLY A 194 34.90 -1.11 -7.70
N SER A 195 36.19 -1.37 -7.89
CA SER A 195 36.77 -2.67 -7.52
C SER A 195 36.52 -2.97 -6.04
N GLY A 196 35.84 -4.09 -5.75
CA GLY A 196 35.53 -4.53 -4.39
C GLY A 196 34.25 -3.94 -3.75
N GLN A 197 33.52 -3.08 -4.44
CA GLN A 197 32.21 -2.58 -3.94
C GLN A 197 31.10 -3.58 -4.23
N SER A 198 30.24 -3.81 -3.23
CA SER A 198 29.02 -4.59 -3.43
C SER A 198 27.90 -3.72 -4.04
N LEU A 199 26.98 -4.33 -4.79
CA LEU A 199 25.78 -3.64 -5.28
C LEU A 199 24.98 -3.01 -4.14
N ARG A 200 24.98 -3.63 -2.96
CA ARG A 200 24.33 -3.12 -1.76
C ARG A 200 24.94 -1.79 -1.29
N ASP A 201 26.28 -1.70 -1.25
CA ASP A 201 26.95 -0.47 -0.81
C ASP A 201 26.71 0.67 -1.79
N VAL A 202 26.74 0.35 -3.08
CA VAL A 202 26.46 1.29 -4.16
C VAL A 202 25.01 1.78 -4.08
N PHE A 203 24.04 0.89 -3.93
CA PHE A 203 22.63 1.24 -3.75
C PHE A 203 22.43 2.12 -2.50
N HIS A 204 23.07 1.78 -1.38
CA HIS A 204 22.99 2.57 -0.15
C HIS A 204 23.51 4.00 -0.33
N GLN A 205 24.61 4.15 -1.07
CA GLN A 205 25.14 5.48 -1.43
C GLN A 205 24.19 6.23 -2.37
N LEU A 206 23.64 5.55 -3.38
CA LEU A 206 22.72 6.15 -4.35
C LEU A 206 21.45 6.66 -3.67
N ARG A 207 20.80 5.83 -2.86
CA ARG A 207 19.53 6.18 -2.19
C ARG A 207 19.63 7.40 -1.28
N SER A 208 20.80 7.66 -0.70
CA SER A 208 21.04 8.79 0.21
C SER A 208 21.33 10.11 -0.50
N ARG A 209 21.51 10.09 -1.84
CA ARG A 209 21.76 11.32 -2.63
C ARG A 209 20.49 12.14 -2.79
N GLY A 210 20.62 13.45 -2.92
CA GLY A 210 19.50 14.32 -3.29
C GLY A 210 18.91 13.98 -4.66
N THR A 211 19.71 13.45 -5.59
CA THR A 211 19.29 13.02 -6.93
C THR A 211 18.40 11.78 -6.93
N SER A 212 18.31 11.04 -5.82
CA SER A 212 17.39 9.90 -5.68
C SER A 212 15.95 10.30 -5.35
N ILE A 213 15.71 11.58 -5.01
CA ILE A 213 14.42 12.07 -4.51
C ILE A 213 13.53 12.47 -5.68
N GLY A 214 12.42 11.77 -5.85
CA GLY A 214 11.36 12.12 -6.79
C GLY A 214 10.36 13.13 -6.22
N THR A 215 9.68 13.85 -7.10
CA THR A 215 8.63 14.80 -6.73
C THR A 215 7.48 14.05 -6.06
N PRO A 216 7.14 14.33 -4.78
CA PRO A 216 6.14 13.58 -4.03
C PRO A 216 4.73 13.69 -4.64
N GLY A 217 4.00 12.57 -4.68
CA GLY A 217 2.69 12.53 -5.32
C GLY A 217 1.54 12.07 -4.42
N LEU A 218 1.83 11.47 -3.27
CA LEU A 218 0.84 10.85 -2.40
C LEU A 218 -0.30 11.79 -2.02
N LEU A 219 0.02 13.00 -1.57
CA LEU A 219 -0.99 13.96 -1.10
C LEU A 219 -1.94 14.39 -2.22
N ARG A 220 -1.41 14.63 -3.43
CA ARG A 220 -2.23 15.00 -4.59
C ARG A 220 -3.15 13.86 -5.04
N MET A 221 -2.68 12.62 -4.96
CA MET A 221 -3.49 11.43 -5.23
C MET A 221 -4.65 11.30 -4.23
N LEU A 222 -4.35 11.46 -2.94
CA LEU A 222 -5.37 11.38 -1.88
C LEU A 222 -6.42 12.48 -2.02
N GLU A 223 -6.01 13.71 -2.34
CA GLU A 223 -6.92 14.81 -2.60
C GLU A 223 -7.81 14.52 -3.83
N MET A 224 -7.23 14.00 -4.91
CA MET A 224 -7.99 13.62 -6.11
C MET A 224 -9.05 12.55 -5.80
N ALA A 225 -8.67 11.48 -5.10
CA ALA A 225 -9.60 10.43 -4.70
C ALA A 225 -10.67 10.95 -3.73
N HIS A 226 -10.30 11.79 -2.78
CA HIS A 226 -11.23 12.41 -1.83
C HIS A 226 -12.24 13.34 -2.51
N ARG A 227 -11.81 14.18 -3.45
CA ARG A 227 -12.72 15.04 -4.21
C ARG A 227 -13.74 14.25 -4.99
N ALA A 228 -13.38 13.05 -5.48
CA ALA A 228 -14.27 12.19 -6.24
C ALA A 228 -15.22 11.35 -5.35
N HIS A 229 -14.78 10.90 -4.18
CA HIS A 229 -15.45 9.86 -3.40
C HIS A 229 -15.54 10.13 -1.90
N GLY A 230 -14.96 11.21 -1.40
CA GLY A 230 -15.06 11.60 0.00
C GLY A 230 -16.48 12.06 0.38
N ARG A 231 -16.83 11.84 1.65
CA ARG A 231 -18.11 12.27 2.25
C ARG A 231 -17.90 13.21 3.42
N MET A 232 -16.78 13.08 4.10
CA MET A 232 -16.40 13.91 5.22
C MET A 232 -15.55 15.11 4.76
N ALA A 233 -15.57 16.19 5.54
CA ALA A 233 -14.70 17.32 5.24
C ALA A 233 -13.23 16.91 5.34
N TRP A 234 -12.41 17.29 4.35
CA TRP A 234 -10.97 17.01 4.30
C TRP A 234 -10.25 17.34 5.62
N SER A 235 -10.54 18.52 6.19
CA SER A 235 -9.96 18.97 7.46
C SER A 235 -10.27 18.05 8.64
N ALA A 236 -11.43 17.39 8.65
CA ALA A 236 -11.80 16.46 9.71
C ALA A 236 -10.95 15.18 9.66
N LEU A 237 -10.55 14.75 8.46
CA LEU A 237 -9.72 13.55 8.24
C LEU A 237 -8.26 13.74 8.68
N LEU A 238 -7.77 14.98 8.70
CA LEU A 238 -6.41 15.30 9.13
C LEU A 238 -6.28 15.41 10.66
N ARG A 239 -7.36 15.78 11.33
CA ARG A 239 -7.37 16.09 12.77
C ARG A 239 -6.87 14.96 13.67
N PRO A 240 -7.23 13.67 13.47
CA PRO A 240 -6.72 12.58 14.32
C PRO A 240 -5.19 12.49 14.30
N ALA A 241 -4.58 12.56 13.12
CA ALA A 241 -3.12 12.52 12.97
C ALA A 241 -2.46 13.79 13.54
N GLN A 242 -3.09 14.96 13.39
CA GLN A 242 -2.62 16.21 13.97
C GLN A 242 -2.60 16.12 15.50
N THR A 243 -3.70 15.70 16.12
CA THR A 243 -3.80 15.50 17.58
C THR A 243 -2.73 14.51 18.07
N LEU A 244 -2.57 13.38 17.37
CA LEU A 244 -1.59 12.36 17.72
C LEU A 244 -0.14 12.90 17.61
N ALA A 245 0.15 13.74 16.62
CA ALA A 245 1.46 14.38 16.45
C ALA A 245 1.76 15.38 17.60
N GLU A 246 0.76 16.14 18.05
CA GLU A 246 0.88 17.10 19.16
C GLU A 246 1.03 16.41 20.52
N GLN A 247 0.17 15.43 20.80
CA GLN A 247 0.14 14.72 22.08
C GLN A 247 1.26 13.67 22.18
N GLY A 248 1.71 13.14 21.04
CA GLY A 248 2.71 12.10 20.92
C GLY A 248 2.12 10.70 20.96
N PHE A 249 2.84 9.79 20.31
CA PHE A 249 2.54 8.36 20.23
C PHE A 249 3.70 7.54 20.82
N VAL A 250 3.45 6.27 21.10
CA VAL A 250 4.47 5.36 21.60
C VAL A 250 5.25 4.78 20.42
N VAL A 251 6.59 4.89 20.47
CA VAL A 251 7.47 4.29 19.47
C VAL A 251 7.31 2.78 19.51
N SER A 252 6.91 2.21 18.39
CA SER A 252 6.72 0.76 18.25
C SER A 252 8.05 0.02 18.15
N PRO A 253 8.09 -1.30 18.41
CA PRO A 253 9.30 -2.12 18.21
C PRO A 253 9.85 -2.01 16.77
N ARG A 254 8.96 -1.99 15.78
CA ARG A 254 9.34 -1.88 14.36
C ARG A 254 9.96 -0.51 14.04
N LEU A 255 9.35 0.57 14.49
CA LEU A 255 9.92 1.91 14.30
C LEU A 255 11.27 2.05 15.03
N ALA A 256 11.37 1.56 16.26
CA ALA A 256 12.62 1.58 17.02
C ALA A 256 13.76 0.83 16.31
N GLN A 257 13.46 -0.33 15.75
CA GLN A 257 14.44 -1.11 14.98
C GLN A 257 14.86 -0.37 13.70
N ALA A 258 13.90 0.25 12.98
CA ALA A 258 14.20 1.04 11.79
C ALA A 258 15.08 2.26 12.11
N ILE A 259 14.82 2.96 13.23
CA ILE A 259 15.66 4.06 13.71
C ILE A 259 17.08 3.55 14.04
N ALA A 260 17.19 2.41 14.75
CA ALA A 260 18.48 1.85 15.11
C ALA A 260 19.31 1.44 13.87
N GLN A 261 18.68 0.83 12.88
CA GLN A 261 19.33 0.45 11.62
C GLN A 261 19.78 1.66 10.79
N ALA A 262 19.04 2.77 10.86
CA ALA A 262 19.31 3.98 10.10
C ALA A 262 20.12 5.05 10.86
N ARG A 263 20.55 4.77 12.10
CA ARG A 263 21.20 5.74 12.99
C ARG A 263 22.33 6.52 12.31
N ASP A 264 23.24 5.82 11.64
CA ASP A 264 24.43 6.43 11.03
C ASP A 264 24.12 7.29 9.81
N ASP A 265 22.95 7.08 9.22
CA ASP A 265 22.43 7.89 8.10
C ASP A 265 21.62 9.08 8.58
N LEU A 266 20.76 8.89 9.59
CA LEU A 266 19.90 9.94 10.14
C LEU A 266 20.69 11.10 10.76
N ARG A 267 21.87 10.85 11.30
CA ARG A 267 22.75 11.89 11.90
C ARG A 267 23.25 12.94 10.90
N TRP A 268 23.18 12.67 9.58
CA TRP A 268 23.60 13.62 8.55
C TRP A 268 22.57 14.72 8.27
N ASP A 269 21.32 14.50 8.67
CA ASP A 269 20.27 15.51 8.60
C ASP A 269 19.94 15.97 10.03
N ALA A 270 20.17 17.25 10.32
CA ALA A 270 20.00 17.79 11.67
C ALA A 270 18.56 17.62 12.20
N ASP A 271 17.54 17.80 11.33
CA ASP A 271 16.15 17.66 11.70
C ASP A 271 15.79 16.19 11.95
N ALA A 272 16.31 15.28 11.11
CA ALA A 272 16.13 13.83 11.31
C ALA A 272 16.82 13.37 12.60
N ALA A 273 18.07 13.81 12.85
CA ALA A 273 18.78 13.49 14.08
C ALA A 273 18.02 13.97 15.32
N ALA A 274 17.55 15.21 15.33
CA ALA A 274 16.78 15.77 16.44
C ALA A 274 15.47 15.01 16.70
N TYR A 275 14.83 14.50 15.65
CA TYR A 275 13.56 13.79 15.76
C TYR A 275 13.72 12.32 16.15
N PHE A 276 14.65 11.58 15.53
CA PHE A 276 14.78 10.13 15.68
C PHE A 276 15.83 9.69 16.69
N LEU A 277 16.79 10.57 17.02
CA LEU A 277 17.89 10.24 17.94
C LEU A 277 17.76 11.03 19.26
N ASN A 278 18.42 10.55 20.28
CA ASN A 278 18.63 11.27 21.53
C ASN A 278 19.76 12.31 21.37
N ALA A 279 19.97 13.17 22.35
CA ALA A 279 21.01 14.22 22.30
C ALA A 279 22.43 13.65 22.16
N ASP A 280 22.67 12.45 22.61
CA ASP A 280 23.92 11.69 22.49
C ASP A 280 24.02 10.89 21.17
N LEU A 281 23.10 11.11 20.23
CA LEU A 281 22.96 10.40 18.96
C LEU A 281 22.66 8.89 19.10
N THR A 282 22.23 8.43 20.27
CA THR A 282 21.67 7.08 20.39
C THR A 282 20.25 7.01 19.82
N PRO A 283 19.83 5.87 19.23
CA PRO A 283 18.48 5.70 18.69
C PRO A 283 17.40 5.82 19.77
N LYS A 284 16.27 6.45 19.45
CA LYS A 284 15.07 6.36 20.28
C LYS A 284 14.56 4.93 20.28
N THR A 285 14.17 4.41 21.45
CA THR A 285 13.80 3.01 21.65
C THR A 285 12.30 2.80 21.75
N ALA A 286 11.86 1.55 21.58
CA ALA A 286 10.46 1.17 21.76
C ALA A 286 9.94 1.55 23.16
N GLY A 287 8.69 1.97 23.24
CA GLY A 287 8.06 2.43 24.48
C GLY A 287 8.25 3.92 24.77
N MET A 288 9.20 4.60 24.16
CA MET A 288 9.35 6.06 24.31
C MET A 288 8.16 6.79 23.66
N ARG A 289 7.73 7.92 24.26
CA ARG A 289 6.74 8.80 23.65
C ARG A 289 7.42 9.78 22.70
N LEU A 290 6.99 9.80 21.45
CA LEU A 290 7.50 10.67 20.40
C LEU A 290 6.44 11.66 19.95
N ARG A 291 6.76 12.96 19.99
CA ARG A 291 5.91 14.06 19.48
C ARG A 291 6.49 14.59 18.19
N ASN A 292 5.59 15.04 17.30
CA ASN A 292 5.99 15.64 16.04
C ASN A 292 5.22 16.93 15.75
N PRO A 293 5.49 18.02 16.48
CA PRO A 293 4.78 19.28 16.27
C PRO A 293 4.96 19.85 14.87
N ALA A 294 6.08 19.59 14.20
CA ALA A 294 6.31 20.00 12.81
C ALA A 294 5.34 19.29 11.85
N TYR A 295 5.06 18.00 12.08
CA TYR A 295 4.05 17.27 11.28
C TYR A 295 2.64 17.80 11.55
N ALA A 296 2.31 18.13 12.80
CA ALA A 296 1.03 18.76 13.15
C ALA A 296 0.84 20.10 12.41
N GLN A 297 1.87 20.93 12.37
CA GLN A 297 1.86 22.19 11.60
C GLN A 297 1.71 21.95 10.10
N THR A 298 2.36 20.93 9.56
CA THR A 298 2.20 20.50 8.17
C THR A 298 0.76 20.10 7.87
N LEU A 299 0.14 19.27 8.71
CA LEU A 299 -1.26 18.89 8.57
C LEU A 299 -2.19 20.09 8.68
N GLN A 300 -1.91 21.02 9.60
CA GLN A 300 -2.67 22.26 9.72
C GLN A 300 -2.58 23.15 8.47
N ALA A 301 -1.41 23.21 7.84
CA ALA A 301 -1.22 24.01 6.62
C ALA A 301 -1.99 23.45 5.41
N ILE A 302 -2.22 22.12 5.34
CA ILE A 302 -2.94 21.47 4.25
C ILE A 302 -4.44 21.26 4.53
N VAL A 303 -5.02 21.84 5.59
CA VAL A 303 -6.47 21.72 5.85
C VAL A 303 -7.35 22.30 4.75
N GLY A 304 -6.84 23.25 3.98
CA GLY A 304 -7.51 23.85 2.82
C GLY A 304 -7.34 23.07 1.52
N GLY A 305 -6.56 22.01 1.52
CA GLY A 305 -6.23 21.19 0.36
C GLY A 305 -4.74 21.01 0.15
N ALA A 306 -4.37 20.24 -0.86
CA ALA A 306 -3.00 19.86 -1.13
C ALA A 306 -2.11 21.00 -1.67
N ASP A 307 -2.68 22.08 -2.18
CA ASP A 307 -1.91 23.16 -2.85
C ASP A 307 -0.84 23.76 -1.95
N ALA A 308 -1.11 23.88 -0.65
CA ALA A 308 -0.13 24.40 0.31
C ALA A 308 1.15 23.54 0.42
N PHE A 309 1.08 22.25 0.06
CA PHE A 309 2.25 21.37 0.00
C PHE A 309 3.10 21.63 -1.25
N TYR A 310 2.44 21.91 -2.37
CA TYR A 310 3.09 22.01 -3.68
C TYR A 310 3.50 23.43 -4.05
N THR A 311 3.08 24.43 -3.28
CA THR A 311 3.38 25.84 -3.49
C THR A 311 3.73 26.54 -2.17
N GLY A 312 4.21 27.77 -2.25
CA GLY A 312 4.46 28.60 -1.06
C GLY A 312 5.66 28.13 -0.21
N ASP A 313 5.55 28.32 1.12
CA ASP A 313 6.66 28.10 2.07
C ASP A 313 7.02 26.62 2.19
N MET A 314 6.04 25.73 2.20
CA MET A 314 6.31 24.31 2.33
C MET A 314 7.07 23.76 1.11
N ALA A 315 6.67 24.17 -0.10
CA ALA A 315 7.40 23.82 -1.30
C ALA A 315 8.85 24.36 -1.29
N ARG A 316 9.05 25.58 -0.80
CA ARG A 316 10.40 26.17 -0.64
C ARG A 316 11.27 25.34 0.32
N ASP A 317 10.71 24.92 1.44
CA ASP A 317 11.44 24.11 2.42
C ASP A 317 11.77 22.71 1.88
N ILE A 318 10.84 22.07 1.17
CA ILE A 318 11.09 20.78 0.50
C ILE A 318 12.23 20.92 -0.51
N VAL A 319 12.14 21.90 -1.42
CA VAL A 319 13.17 22.14 -2.44
C VAL A 319 14.51 22.48 -1.80
N SER A 320 14.53 23.33 -0.79
CA SER A 320 15.74 23.67 -0.03
C SER A 320 16.37 22.43 0.58
N LYS A 321 15.56 21.55 1.24
CA LYS A 321 16.04 20.30 1.82
C LYS A 321 16.62 19.34 0.78
N VAL A 322 15.98 19.22 -0.39
CA VAL A 322 16.45 18.38 -1.51
C VAL A 322 17.76 18.92 -2.10
N ARG A 323 17.87 20.22 -2.28
CA ARG A 323 19.01 20.86 -2.95
C ARG A 323 20.20 21.16 -2.03
N THR A 324 20.02 21.08 -0.72
CA THR A 324 21.13 21.27 0.24
C THR A 324 21.99 20.01 0.30
N PRO A 325 23.31 20.10 -0.01
CA PRO A 325 24.22 18.97 0.16
C PRO A 325 24.28 18.52 1.63
N GLN A 326 24.31 17.22 1.86
CA GLN A 326 24.49 16.64 3.18
C GLN A 326 25.78 15.82 3.21
N GLY A 327 26.90 16.47 3.41
CA GLY A 327 28.21 15.84 3.32
C GLY A 327 28.43 15.20 1.92
N PRO A 328 28.79 13.90 1.85
CA PRO A 328 29.05 13.23 0.57
C PRO A 328 27.78 12.92 -0.25
N ARG A 329 26.58 13.19 0.29
CA ARG A 329 25.30 12.78 -0.32
C ARG A 329 24.81 13.70 -1.43
N GLY A 330 25.49 14.81 -1.70
CA GLY A 330 25.20 15.71 -2.79
C GLY A 330 23.82 16.40 -2.75
N ALA A 331 23.62 17.36 -3.64
CA ALA A 331 22.36 18.05 -3.85
C ALA A 331 21.44 17.26 -4.79
N GLY A 332 20.12 17.47 -4.66
CA GLY A 332 19.14 16.99 -5.63
C GLY A 332 18.78 18.03 -6.68
N LEU A 333 17.91 17.65 -7.61
CA LEU A 333 17.57 18.42 -8.80
C LEU A 333 16.22 19.12 -8.71
N MET A 334 15.33 18.71 -7.78
CA MET A 334 13.96 19.20 -7.66
C MET A 334 13.90 20.72 -7.57
N THR A 335 12.94 21.31 -8.27
CA THR A 335 12.64 22.75 -8.31
C THR A 335 11.24 23.03 -7.78
N LEU A 336 10.92 24.31 -7.58
CA LEU A 336 9.55 24.73 -7.24
C LEU A 336 8.56 24.41 -8.36
N ASP A 337 9.00 24.48 -9.60
CA ASP A 337 8.18 24.17 -10.77
C ASP A 337 7.84 22.68 -10.84
N ASP A 338 8.76 21.78 -10.45
CA ASP A 338 8.49 20.34 -10.37
C ASP A 338 7.36 20.04 -9.38
N LEU A 339 7.37 20.70 -8.21
CA LEU A 339 6.30 20.59 -7.22
C LEU A 339 4.99 21.21 -7.73
N ALA A 340 5.01 22.48 -8.18
CA ALA A 340 3.81 23.20 -8.61
C ALA A 340 3.11 22.53 -9.80
N ASN A 341 3.86 21.90 -10.69
CA ASN A 341 3.36 21.23 -11.87
C ASN A 341 3.05 19.75 -11.66
N TYR A 342 3.34 19.16 -10.50
CA TYR A 342 3.00 17.77 -10.24
C TYR A 342 1.48 17.54 -10.33
N ARG A 343 1.09 16.47 -11.02
CA ARG A 343 -0.31 16.02 -11.14
C ARG A 343 -0.41 14.53 -10.84
N ALA A 344 -1.34 14.17 -9.96
CA ALA A 344 -1.80 12.79 -9.87
C ALA A 344 -2.62 12.43 -11.10
N VAL A 345 -2.65 11.16 -11.48
CA VAL A 345 -3.32 10.71 -12.72
C VAL A 345 -4.32 9.61 -12.38
N GLN A 346 -5.52 9.69 -12.96
CA GLN A 346 -6.44 8.56 -12.99
C GLN A 346 -6.06 7.67 -14.18
N ARG A 347 -5.88 6.35 -13.93
CA ARG A 347 -5.52 5.37 -14.95
C ARG A 347 -6.57 4.27 -15.03
N GLU A 348 -6.62 3.56 -16.17
CA GLU A 348 -7.47 2.38 -16.30
C GLU A 348 -6.90 1.23 -15.48
N PRO A 349 -7.70 0.57 -14.61
CA PRO A 349 -7.29 -0.62 -13.92
C PRO A 349 -7.05 -1.79 -14.88
N VAL A 350 -6.02 -2.60 -14.62
CA VAL A 350 -5.80 -3.84 -15.34
C VAL A 350 -6.56 -4.97 -14.65
N CYS A 351 -7.41 -5.67 -15.41
CA CYS A 351 -8.20 -6.79 -14.91
C CYS A 351 -7.98 -8.04 -15.77
N SER A 352 -7.93 -9.22 -15.14
CA SER A 352 -7.87 -10.52 -15.79
C SER A 352 -8.85 -11.50 -15.15
N VAL A 353 -9.20 -12.55 -15.87
CA VAL A 353 -10.02 -13.64 -15.33
C VAL A 353 -9.10 -14.76 -14.83
N TYR A 354 -9.37 -15.25 -13.64
CA TYR A 354 -8.73 -16.41 -13.05
C TYR A 354 -9.78 -17.34 -12.42
N ARG A 355 -9.92 -18.54 -12.93
CA ARG A 355 -10.99 -19.46 -12.51
C ARG A 355 -12.37 -18.80 -12.66
N VAL A 356 -13.08 -18.65 -11.55
CA VAL A 356 -14.41 -18.01 -11.46
C VAL A 356 -14.34 -16.57 -10.93
N TYR A 357 -13.15 -16.00 -10.93
CA TYR A 357 -12.88 -14.67 -10.37
C TYR A 357 -12.33 -13.71 -11.43
N ARG A 358 -12.60 -12.43 -11.23
CA ARG A 358 -11.96 -11.33 -11.94
C ARG A 358 -11.03 -10.59 -10.98
N VAL A 359 -9.74 -10.63 -11.27
CA VAL A 359 -8.69 -9.99 -10.46
C VAL A 359 -8.30 -8.68 -11.13
N CYS A 360 -8.38 -7.59 -10.38
CA CYS A 360 -8.10 -6.23 -10.86
C CYS A 360 -7.06 -5.54 -9.99
N GLY A 361 -6.17 -4.77 -10.61
CA GLY A 361 -5.14 -4.03 -9.91
C GLY A 361 -4.64 -2.82 -10.69
N MET A 362 -3.62 -2.17 -10.16
CA MET A 362 -3.00 -0.99 -10.76
C MET A 362 -2.16 -1.36 -11.98
N GLY A 363 -2.42 -0.69 -13.11
CA GLY A 363 -1.61 -0.80 -14.32
C GLY A 363 -0.32 0.05 -14.27
N PRO A 364 0.48 0.05 -15.37
CA PRO A 364 1.69 0.86 -15.43
C PRO A 364 1.47 2.34 -15.05
N PRO A 365 2.44 2.96 -14.37
CA PRO A 365 3.81 2.52 -14.09
C PRO A 365 3.95 1.42 -13.04
N SER A 366 2.87 0.95 -12.39
CA SER A 366 2.93 -0.28 -11.62
C SER A 366 2.92 -1.51 -12.55
N ALA A 367 3.85 -2.42 -12.33
CA ALA A 367 3.87 -3.73 -12.98
C ALA A 367 2.95 -4.74 -12.25
N GLY A 368 2.45 -4.39 -11.06
CA GLY A 368 1.81 -5.32 -10.14
C GLY A 368 0.66 -6.10 -10.77
N ALA A 369 -0.34 -5.42 -11.34
CA ALA A 369 -1.50 -6.10 -11.91
C ALA A 369 -1.15 -6.96 -13.12
N LEU A 370 -0.21 -6.52 -13.97
CA LEU A 370 0.22 -7.31 -15.13
C LEU A 370 0.96 -8.57 -14.72
N VAL A 371 1.89 -8.48 -13.78
CA VAL A 371 2.63 -9.66 -13.27
C VAL A 371 1.68 -10.65 -12.60
N ILE A 372 0.76 -10.16 -11.75
CA ILE A 372 -0.25 -11.02 -11.11
C ILE A 372 -1.15 -11.69 -12.16
N SER A 373 -1.65 -10.92 -13.13
CA SER A 373 -2.53 -11.43 -14.19
C SER A 373 -1.83 -12.47 -15.06
N GLN A 374 -0.57 -12.23 -15.45
CA GLN A 374 0.23 -13.20 -16.20
C GLN A 374 0.50 -14.46 -15.38
N ALA A 375 0.95 -14.31 -14.12
CA ALA A 375 1.23 -15.46 -13.27
C ALA A 375 -0.02 -16.32 -13.04
N LEU A 376 -1.17 -15.70 -12.73
CA LEU A 376 -2.45 -16.41 -12.57
C LEU A 376 -2.91 -17.07 -13.89
N GLY A 377 -2.78 -16.37 -15.02
CA GLY A 377 -3.10 -16.92 -16.33
C GLY A 377 -2.24 -18.14 -16.69
N ILE A 378 -0.94 -18.08 -16.42
CA ILE A 378 -0.01 -19.22 -16.56
C ILE A 378 -0.41 -20.37 -15.62
N LEU A 379 -0.73 -20.06 -14.36
CA LEU A 379 -1.14 -21.03 -13.34
C LEU A 379 -2.52 -21.67 -13.63
N SER A 380 -3.33 -21.09 -14.50
CA SER A 380 -4.62 -21.67 -14.90
C SER A 380 -4.50 -23.05 -15.53
N ALA A 381 -3.33 -23.39 -16.11
CA ALA A 381 -3.04 -24.70 -16.71
C ALA A 381 -2.77 -25.80 -15.66
N PHE A 382 -2.64 -25.45 -14.37
CA PHE A 382 -2.23 -26.38 -13.32
C PHE A 382 -3.35 -26.56 -12.28
N ASP A 383 -3.42 -27.77 -11.71
CA ASP A 383 -4.40 -28.11 -10.67
C ASP A 383 -3.92 -27.69 -9.27
N LEU A 384 -3.80 -26.35 -9.07
CA LEU A 384 -3.48 -25.79 -7.76
C LEU A 384 -4.56 -26.05 -6.71
N PRO A 385 -5.88 -26.09 -7.01
CA PRO A 385 -6.90 -26.38 -6.03
C PRO A 385 -6.71 -27.70 -5.29
N SER A 386 -6.22 -28.76 -5.96
CA SER A 386 -5.90 -30.04 -5.31
C SER A 386 -4.67 -29.99 -4.39
N MET A 387 -3.86 -28.93 -4.49
CA MET A 387 -2.61 -28.73 -3.75
C MET A 387 -2.77 -27.95 -2.45
N LYS A 388 -3.96 -28.00 -1.83
CA LYS A 388 -4.21 -27.31 -0.56
C LYS A 388 -3.22 -27.79 0.51
N PRO A 389 -2.57 -26.86 1.27
CA PRO A 389 -1.67 -27.21 2.36
C PRO A 389 -2.34 -28.14 3.39
N GLN A 390 -1.64 -29.20 3.77
CA GLN A 390 -2.01 -30.03 4.92
C GLN A 390 -1.21 -29.52 6.13
N GLY A 391 -1.80 -28.60 6.88
CA GLY A 391 -1.12 -27.86 7.95
C GLY A 391 -0.58 -26.51 7.48
N ALA A 392 0.57 -26.10 8.02
CA ALA A 392 1.11 -24.76 7.83
C ALA A 392 2.08 -24.61 6.65
N LEU A 393 2.47 -25.70 5.98
CA LEU A 393 3.44 -25.67 4.88
C LEU A 393 2.77 -25.99 3.53
N PRO A 394 3.06 -25.20 2.47
CA PRO A 394 2.56 -25.51 1.13
C PRO A 394 3.30 -26.73 0.55
N PRO A 395 2.66 -27.52 -0.34
CA PRO A 395 3.33 -28.58 -1.08
C PRO A 395 4.43 -28.04 -1.99
N ALA A 396 5.55 -28.75 -2.09
CA ALA A 396 6.69 -28.36 -2.94
C ALA A 396 6.29 -28.14 -4.40
N GLN A 397 5.36 -28.97 -4.92
CA GLN A 397 4.85 -28.82 -6.28
C GLN A 397 4.13 -27.48 -6.49
N ALA A 398 3.34 -27.01 -5.53
CA ALA A 398 2.67 -25.71 -5.60
C ALA A 398 3.69 -24.56 -5.55
N VAL A 399 4.68 -24.66 -4.65
CA VAL A 399 5.79 -23.69 -4.57
C VAL A 399 6.55 -23.62 -5.88
N HIS A 400 6.83 -24.78 -6.50
CA HIS A 400 7.48 -24.88 -7.80
C HIS A 400 6.66 -24.14 -8.88
N TRP A 401 5.40 -24.49 -9.10
CA TRP A 401 4.57 -23.87 -10.13
C TRP A 401 4.42 -22.37 -9.97
N VAL A 402 4.15 -21.92 -8.75
CA VAL A 402 4.04 -20.48 -8.44
C VAL A 402 5.34 -19.75 -8.71
N SER A 403 6.48 -20.34 -8.33
CA SER A 403 7.81 -19.75 -8.57
C SER A 403 8.15 -19.66 -10.05
N GLU A 404 7.87 -20.72 -10.83
CA GLU A 404 8.14 -20.72 -12.26
C GLU A 404 7.23 -19.75 -13.03
N ALA A 405 5.94 -19.67 -12.67
CA ALA A 405 5.02 -18.69 -13.24
C ALA A 405 5.47 -17.25 -12.97
N LEU A 406 5.95 -16.98 -11.75
CA LEU A 406 6.55 -15.69 -11.41
C LEU A 406 7.80 -15.38 -12.25
N ARG A 407 8.72 -16.34 -12.43
CA ARG A 407 9.91 -16.13 -13.27
C ARG A 407 9.53 -15.67 -14.68
N LEU A 408 8.55 -16.32 -15.28
CA LEU A 408 8.06 -15.98 -16.61
C LEU A 408 7.46 -14.57 -16.65
N ALA A 409 6.60 -14.24 -15.68
CA ALA A 409 5.98 -12.91 -15.58
C ALA A 409 6.99 -11.80 -15.28
N TYR A 410 8.01 -12.08 -14.46
CA TYR A 410 9.11 -11.13 -14.20
C TYR A 410 10.03 -10.94 -15.40
N ALA A 411 10.22 -11.96 -16.25
CA ALA A 411 10.97 -11.80 -17.49
C ALA A 411 10.28 -10.78 -18.41
N ASP A 412 8.97 -10.89 -18.57
CA ASP A 412 8.17 -9.94 -19.35
C ASP A 412 8.16 -8.55 -18.72
N ARG A 413 7.98 -8.46 -17.37
CA ARG A 413 8.06 -7.22 -16.62
C ARG A 413 9.33 -6.45 -16.90
N ASN A 414 10.46 -7.13 -16.80
CA ASN A 414 11.77 -6.48 -16.93
C ASN A 414 12.03 -5.95 -18.34
N THR A 415 11.40 -6.53 -19.35
CA THR A 415 11.55 -6.19 -20.76
C THR A 415 10.54 -5.16 -21.24
N TYR A 416 9.27 -5.27 -20.80
CA TYR A 416 8.17 -4.53 -21.41
C TYR A 416 7.55 -3.45 -20.53
N MET A 417 7.69 -3.53 -19.17
CA MET A 417 6.91 -2.67 -18.29
C MET A 417 7.70 -1.47 -17.78
N ALA A 418 7.16 -0.28 -18.00
CA ALA A 418 7.67 1.01 -17.54
C ALA A 418 6.49 2.01 -17.45
N ASP A 419 6.78 3.29 -17.29
CA ASP A 419 5.78 4.36 -17.42
C ASP A 419 5.28 4.45 -18.87
N THR A 420 4.01 4.13 -19.07
CA THR A 420 3.39 4.08 -20.41
C THR A 420 3.15 5.45 -21.04
N ASP A 421 3.28 6.52 -20.27
CA ASP A 421 3.27 7.89 -20.82
C ASP A 421 4.56 8.18 -21.63
N PHE A 422 5.62 7.37 -21.44
CA PHE A 422 6.94 7.49 -22.10
C PHE A 422 7.30 6.29 -22.96
N VAL A 423 6.99 5.08 -22.50
CA VAL A 423 7.32 3.84 -23.20
C VAL A 423 6.06 2.98 -23.31
N PRO A 424 5.41 2.96 -24.47
CA PRO A 424 4.20 2.16 -24.66
C PRO A 424 4.49 0.66 -24.44
N LEU A 425 3.50 -0.08 -23.97
CA LEU A 425 3.54 -1.54 -23.97
C LEU A 425 3.60 -2.08 -25.39
N PRO A 426 4.15 -3.29 -25.63
CA PRO A 426 4.32 -3.86 -26.96
C PRO A 426 2.98 -4.21 -27.62
N ALA A 427 2.95 -4.23 -28.94
CA ALA A 427 1.82 -4.63 -29.78
C ALA A 427 0.48 -3.95 -29.39
N GLN A 428 -0.49 -4.72 -28.88
CA GLN A 428 -1.80 -4.20 -28.45
C GLN A 428 -1.85 -3.86 -26.94
N GLY A 429 -0.67 -3.65 -26.33
CA GLY A 429 -0.57 -3.25 -24.93
C GLY A 429 -0.91 -4.39 -23.95
N VAL A 430 -1.78 -4.09 -22.98
CA VAL A 430 -2.22 -5.07 -21.97
C VAL A 430 -2.82 -6.31 -22.61
N ALA A 431 -3.58 -6.17 -23.70
CA ALA A 431 -4.25 -7.29 -24.35
C ALA A 431 -3.25 -8.33 -24.89
N SER A 432 -2.12 -7.90 -25.44
CA SER A 432 -1.10 -8.84 -25.93
C SER A 432 -0.38 -9.59 -24.82
N LEU A 433 -0.11 -8.92 -23.70
CA LEU A 433 0.54 -9.52 -22.54
C LEU A 433 -0.36 -10.48 -21.77
N LEU A 434 -1.69 -10.35 -21.92
CA LEU A 434 -2.70 -11.19 -21.27
C LEU A 434 -3.47 -12.07 -22.27
N ASP A 435 -3.02 -12.18 -23.50
CA ASP A 435 -3.63 -13.05 -24.51
C ASP A 435 -3.60 -14.52 -24.04
N PRO A 436 -4.74 -15.24 -24.08
CA PRO A 436 -4.82 -16.62 -23.59
C PRO A 436 -3.87 -17.59 -24.33
N ALA A 437 -3.66 -17.42 -25.64
CA ALA A 437 -2.75 -18.27 -26.40
C ALA A 437 -1.30 -17.98 -26.01
N TYR A 438 -0.94 -16.71 -25.82
CA TYR A 438 0.36 -16.32 -25.28
C TYR A 438 0.60 -16.91 -23.89
N LEU A 439 -0.34 -16.78 -22.95
CA LEU A 439 -0.21 -17.33 -21.61
C LEU A 439 -0.13 -18.87 -21.61
N ALA A 440 -0.85 -19.54 -22.51
CA ALA A 440 -0.73 -20.99 -22.71
C ALA A 440 0.65 -21.40 -23.20
N GLN A 441 1.26 -20.63 -24.12
CA GLN A 441 2.65 -20.88 -24.56
C GLN A 441 3.63 -20.69 -23.39
N ARG A 442 3.42 -19.67 -22.54
CA ARG A 442 4.26 -19.45 -21.37
C ARG A 442 4.11 -20.58 -20.35
N SER A 443 2.90 -21.07 -20.07
CA SER A 443 2.68 -22.18 -19.13
C SER A 443 3.33 -23.49 -19.59
N ALA A 444 3.38 -23.75 -20.89
CA ALA A 444 4.04 -24.94 -21.46
C ALA A 444 5.57 -24.98 -21.22
N LEU A 445 6.19 -23.86 -20.86
CA LEU A 445 7.61 -23.81 -20.50
C LEU A 445 7.88 -24.34 -19.08
N ILE A 446 6.86 -24.46 -18.23
CA ILE A 446 7.02 -24.99 -16.88
C ILE A 446 7.11 -26.51 -16.94
N GLN A 447 8.27 -27.03 -16.60
CA GLN A 447 8.60 -28.45 -16.59
C GLN A 447 8.69 -28.98 -15.15
N SER A 448 9.09 -30.22 -14.95
CA SER A 448 9.31 -30.80 -13.60
C SER A 448 10.51 -30.20 -12.86
N ARG A 449 11.41 -29.55 -13.57
CA ARG A 449 12.60 -28.89 -13.02
C ARG A 449 12.48 -27.37 -13.16
N SER A 450 13.11 -26.65 -12.23
CA SER A 450 13.18 -25.19 -12.29
C SER A 450 13.95 -24.71 -13.52
N MET A 451 13.43 -23.73 -14.22
CA MET A 451 14.10 -23.07 -15.34
C MET A 451 15.23 -22.12 -14.89
N GLY A 452 15.33 -21.84 -13.59
CA GLY A 452 16.31 -20.92 -13.00
C GLY A 452 16.11 -19.47 -13.44
N LYS A 453 16.20 -19.16 -14.72
CA LYS A 453 15.96 -17.84 -15.31
C LYS A 453 15.17 -17.99 -16.61
N ALA A 454 14.13 -17.19 -16.77
CA ALA A 454 13.28 -17.15 -17.95
C ALA A 454 13.72 -16.04 -18.92
N SER A 455 13.48 -16.25 -20.22
CA SER A 455 13.47 -15.18 -21.21
C SER A 455 12.08 -14.58 -21.30
N ALA A 456 11.99 -13.29 -21.66
CA ALA A 456 10.72 -12.67 -22.00
C ALA A 456 10.08 -13.40 -23.19
N GLY A 457 8.76 -13.48 -23.20
CA GLY A 457 8.03 -14.02 -24.34
C GLY A 457 8.01 -13.03 -25.50
N ASP A 458 7.73 -13.53 -26.70
CA ASP A 458 7.63 -12.68 -27.87
C ASP A 458 6.21 -12.14 -28.04
N VAL A 459 6.03 -10.88 -27.68
CA VAL A 459 4.80 -10.10 -27.88
C VAL A 459 5.06 -8.83 -28.70
N GLY A 460 6.20 -8.79 -29.42
CA GLY A 460 6.63 -7.64 -30.21
C GLY A 460 7.93 -7.01 -29.70
N ALA A 461 8.29 -5.84 -30.26
CA ALA A 461 9.55 -5.18 -29.93
C ALA A 461 9.61 -4.78 -28.45
N GLY A 462 10.53 -5.41 -27.72
CA GLY A 462 10.86 -5.07 -26.33
C GLY A 462 12.11 -4.21 -26.23
N LYS A 463 12.35 -3.68 -25.04
CA LYS A 463 13.61 -3.02 -24.64
C LYS A 463 14.47 -4.01 -23.88
N PRO A 464 15.80 -3.78 -23.76
CA PRO A 464 16.63 -4.60 -22.89
C PRO A 464 16.06 -4.69 -21.48
N ALA A 465 16.13 -5.90 -20.90
CA ALA A 465 15.65 -6.11 -19.54
C ALA A 465 16.49 -5.29 -18.56
N SER A 466 15.85 -4.59 -17.62
CA SER A 466 16.52 -3.90 -16.53
C SER A 466 16.52 -4.76 -15.27
N SER A 467 17.64 -4.80 -14.56
CA SER A 467 17.70 -5.37 -13.21
C SER A 467 16.88 -4.52 -12.24
N ASP A 468 16.25 -5.19 -11.26
CA ASP A 468 15.53 -4.52 -10.20
C ASP A 468 16.44 -4.23 -9.00
N SER A 469 16.33 -3.04 -8.49
CA SER A 469 17.00 -2.58 -7.27
C SER A 469 16.03 -1.89 -6.30
N GLU A 470 14.74 -2.30 -6.35
CA GLU A 470 13.70 -1.69 -5.52
C GLU A 470 13.95 -1.90 -4.02
N GLY A 471 13.77 -0.85 -3.23
CA GLY A 471 13.82 -0.89 -1.78
C GLY A 471 12.56 -1.48 -1.13
N LYS A 472 12.52 -1.56 0.21
CA LYS A 472 11.48 -2.27 0.96
C LYS A 472 10.74 -1.40 1.98
N GLY A 473 10.66 -0.08 1.77
CA GLY A 473 9.95 0.86 2.65
C GLY A 473 8.55 1.20 2.14
N THR A 474 7.56 0.37 2.43
CA THR A 474 6.21 0.48 1.88
C THR A 474 5.16 0.14 2.94
N THR A 475 3.96 0.70 2.83
CA THR A 475 2.78 0.32 3.62
C THR A 475 1.61 -0.04 2.70
N HIS A 476 0.65 -0.81 3.24
CA HIS A 476 -0.58 -1.18 2.55
C HIS A 476 -1.78 -1.04 3.49
N LEU A 477 -2.94 -0.67 2.91
CA LEU A 477 -4.23 -0.70 3.58
C LEU A 477 -5.32 -1.26 2.66
N SER A 478 -6.27 -2.01 3.27
CA SER A 478 -7.48 -2.52 2.64
C SER A 478 -8.68 -2.08 3.47
N ILE A 479 -9.69 -1.49 2.83
CA ILE A 479 -10.86 -0.92 3.49
C ILE A 479 -12.11 -1.26 2.69
N VAL A 480 -13.19 -1.64 3.38
CA VAL A 480 -14.53 -1.75 2.84
C VAL A 480 -15.48 -0.96 3.73
N ASP A 481 -16.26 -0.03 3.16
CA ASP A 481 -17.26 0.75 3.90
C ASP A 481 -18.62 0.05 4.01
N ALA A 482 -19.52 0.62 4.81
CA ALA A 482 -20.86 0.06 5.06
C ALA A 482 -21.75 0.00 3.81
N GLN A 483 -21.39 0.70 2.72
CA GLN A 483 -22.09 0.64 1.43
C GLN A 483 -21.46 -0.39 0.49
N GLY A 484 -20.42 -1.11 0.93
CA GLY A 484 -19.69 -2.08 0.14
C GLY A 484 -18.68 -1.47 -0.84
N ASN A 485 -18.45 -0.14 -0.80
CA ASN A 485 -17.35 0.45 -1.56
C ASN A 485 -16.02 0.00 -0.95
N ALA A 486 -15.03 -0.19 -1.80
CA ALA A 486 -13.73 -0.65 -1.34
C ALA A 486 -12.60 0.28 -1.80
N VAL A 487 -11.58 0.40 -0.93
CA VAL A 487 -10.30 1.01 -1.24
C VAL A 487 -9.19 0.03 -0.88
N VAL A 488 -8.27 -0.16 -1.81
CA VAL A 488 -6.95 -0.75 -1.55
C VAL A 488 -5.90 0.26 -1.97
N MET A 489 -4.95 0.55 -1.08
CA MET A 489 -3.90 1.50 -1.34
C MET A 489 -2.55 0.98 -0.85
N THR A 490 -1.55 1.12 -1.71
CA THR A 490 -0.15 0.88 -1.35
C THR A 490 0.62 2.17 -1.54
N SER A 491 1.32 2.64 -0.51
CA SER A 491 2.09 3.88 -0.51
C SER A 491 3.50 3.65 0.02
N SER A 492 4.46 4.48 -0.42
CA SER A 492 5.88 4.24 -0.20
C SER A 492 6.67 5.55 -0.16
N ILE A 493 7.81 5.50 0.54
CA ILE A 493 8.94 6.42 0.35
C ILE A 493 10.16 5.66 -0.23
N GLU A 494 9.97 4.48 -0.78
CA GLU A 494 10.85 3.51 -1.40
C GLU A 494 11.61 2.67 -0.38
N SER A 495 12.75 3.08 0.13
CA SER A 495 13.51 2.36 1.16
C SER A 495 13.07 2.77 2.57
N SER A 496 13.35 1.92 3.56
CA SER A 496 13.14 2.27 4.97
C SER A 496 13.88 3.58 5.31
N MET A 497 13.17 4.60 5.82
CA MET A 497 13.63 5.97 6.06
C MET A 497 13.93 6.79 4.78
N GLY A 498 13.53 6.33 3.60
CA GLY A 498 13.69 7.06 2.34
C GLY A 498 15.12 7.50 2.05
N ALA A 499 15.30 8.75 1.66
CA ALA A 499 16.61 9.39 1.44
C ALA A 499 17.26 9.91 2.73
N PHE A 500 16.72 9.59 3.90
CA PHE A 500 17.14 10.07 5.23
C PHE A 500 17.05 11.58 5.42
N ARG A 501 16.33 12.30 4.56
CA ARG A 501 16.11 13.74 4.65
C ARG A 501 14.74 14.00 5.26
N PHE A 502 14.73 14.78 6.34
CA PHE A 502 13.54 15.09 7.11
C PHE A 502 13.21 16.58 7.00
N VAL A 503 11.99 16.90 6.63
CA VAL A 503 11.52 18.28 6.45
C VAL A 503 10.10 18.40 6.95
N ARG A 504 9.80 19.47 7.68
CA ARG A 504 8.45 19.77 8.17
C ARG A 504 7.74 18.58 8.84
N GLY A 505 8.49 17.69 9.49
CA GLY A 505 7.96 16.55 10.22
C GLY A 505 7.75 15.27 9.42
N PHE A 506 8.19 15.18 8.17
CA PHE A 506 8.12 13.96 7.34
C PHE A 506 9.43 13.68 6.59
N LEU A 507 9.63 12.41 6.24
CA LEU A 507 10.77 11.96 5.45
C LEU A 507 10.49 12.11 3.95
N LEU A 508 11.55 12.42 3.19
CA LEU A 508 11.54 12.45 1.73
C LEU A 508 11.91 11.08 1.16
N ASN A 509 11.27 10.71 0.06
CA ASN A 509 11.49 9.47 -0.66
C ASN A 509 12.88 9.39 -1.29
N ASN A 510 13.28 8.17 -1.67
CA ASN A 510 14.39 7.91 -2.59
C ASN A 510 13.91 7.17 -3.84
N GLN A 511 12.71 7.49 -4.32
CA GLN A 511 11.95 6.68 -5.29
C GLN A 511 12.61 6.58 -6.66
N LEU A 512 13.49 7.52 -7.02
CA LEU A 512 14.15 7.48 -8.33
C LEU A 512 15.16 6.32 -8.44
N THR A 513 15.54 5.69 -7.31
CA THR A 513 16.33 4.45 -7.34
C THR A 513 15.58 3.25 -7.93
N ASP A 514 14.26 3.35 -8.13
CA ASP A 514 13.47 2.35 -8.85
C ASP A 514 13.65 2.43 -10.37
N PHE A 515 14.27 3.47 -10.91
CA PHE A 515 14.75 3.48 -12.29
C PHE A 515 15.96 2.56 -12.46
N ALA A 516 16.22 2.16 -13.70
CA ALA A 516 17.46 1.46 -14.05
C ALA A 516 18.66 2.42 -13.86
N TRP A 517 19.59 2.05 -12.99
CA TRP A 517 20.77 2.85 -12.63
C TRP A 517 22.11 2.12 -12.87
N LEU A 518 22.08 0.84 -13.15
CA LEU A 518 23.27 0.12 -13.60
C LEU A 518 23.47 0.36 -15.09
N PRO A 519 24.70 0.74 -15.51
CA PRO A 519 25.01 0.84 -16.93
C PRO A 519 24.97 -0.57 -17.57
N GLU A 520 24.10 -0.73 -18.56
CA GLU A 520 24.02 -1.95 -19.36
C GLU A 520 24.49 -1.65 -20.78
N PRO A 521 25.29 -2.54 -21.41
CA PRO A 521 25.69 -2.36 -22.81
C PRO A 521 24.47 -2.52 -23.72
N GLY A 522 24.32 -1.62 -24.69
CA GLY A 522 23.22 -1.67 -25.66
C GLY A 522 22.23 -0.50 -25.57
N PRO A 523 21.07 -0.64 -26.19
CA PRO A 523 20.04 0.38 -26.11
C PRO A 523 19.47 0.52 -24.68
N PRO A 524 19.01 1.72 -24.30
CA PRO A 524 18.54 1.96 -22.93
C PRO A 524 17.31 1.11 -22.60
N PRO A 525 17.19 0.63 -21.34
CA PRO A 525 16.03 -0.14 -20.89
C PRO A 525 14.76 0.73 -20.84
N ALA A 526 13.60 0.08 -20.88
CA ALA A 526 12.30 0.77 -20.79
C ALA A 526 12.19 1.63 -19.52
N ASN A 527 12.68 1.14 -18.39
CA ASN A 527 12.64 1.83 -17.09
C ASN A 527 13.86 2.75 -16.87
N ARG A 528 14.45 3.34 -17.92
CA ARG A 528 15.45 4.40 -17.79
C ARG A 528 14.81 5.69 -17.28
N ILE A 529 15.53 6.45 -16.45
CA ILE A 529 15.09 7.77 -15.99
C ILE A 529 15.05 8.77 -17.15
N GLU A 530 13.98 9.56 -17.20
CA GLU A 530 13.78 10.68 -18.10
C GLU A 530 13.05 11.81 -17.35
N PRO A 531 13.16 13.08 -17.76
CA PRO A 531 12.43 14.19 -17.15
C PRO A 531 10.92 13.89 -17.03
N LEU A 532 10.34 14.15 -15.86
CA LEU A 532 8.92 13.95 -15.52
C LEU A 532 8.40 12.51 -15.55
N LYS A 533 9.20 11.52 -15.94
CA LYS A 533 8.85 10.11 -15.95
C LYS A 533 8.67 9.56 -14.55
N ARG A 534 7.75 8.61 -14.40
CA ARG A 534 7.53 7.85 -13.17
C ARG A 534 8.36 6.57 -13.19
N PRO A 535 9.07 6.22 -12.13
CA PRO A 535 9.77 4.94 -12.06
C PRO A 535 8.77 3.77 -11.99
N ARG A 536 9.13 2.65 -12.62
CA ARG A 536 8.37 1.40 -12.49
C ARG A 536 8.18 1.03 -11.02
N SER A 537 7.05 0.43 -10.69
CA SER A 537 6.72 0.02 -9.33
C SER A 537 6.29 -1.43 -9.26
N SER A 538 6.55 -2.06 -8.10
CA SER A 538 6.02 -3.38 -7.71
C SER A 538 4.80 -3.31 -6.79
N MET A 539 4.32 -2.12 -6.43
CA MET A 539 3.14 -1.96 -5.57
C MET A 539 1.90 -2.58 -6.25
N THR A 540 1.22 -3.47 -5.54
CA THR A 540 0.15 -4.33 -6.10
C THR A 540 -1.12 -4.25 -5.25
N PRO A 541 -1.76 -3.08 -5.13
CA PRO A 541 -3.11 -3.01 -4.57
C PRO A 541 -4.06 -3.81 -5.48
N THR A 542 -4.86 -4.72 -4.91
CA THR A 542 -5.63 -5.72 -5.66
C THR A 542 -7.05 -5.85 -5.13
N LEU A 543 -8.03 -5.81 -6.04
CA LEU A 543 -9.44 -6.13 -5.78
C LEU A 543 -9.84 -7.36 -6.61
N VAL A 544 -10.56 -8.28 -5.99
CA VAL A 544 -11.06 -9.50 -6.63
C VAL A 544 -12.58 -9.51 -6.60
N PHE A 545 -13.18 -9.84 -7.73
CA PHE A 545 -14.62 -9.92 -7.92
C PHE A 545 -15.01 -11.34 -8.38
N LYS A 546 -16.26 -11.73 -8.15
CA LYS A 546 -16.82 -12.86 -8.88
C LYS A 546 -16.89 -12.54 -10.38
N GLN A 547 -16.70 -13.55 -11.20
CA GLN A 547 -17.00 -13.48 -12.63
C GLN A 547 -18.43 -13.96 -12.85
N ASN A 548 -19.27 -13.13 -13.42
CA ASN A 548 -20.62 -13.52 -13.81
C ASN A 548 -20.59 -14.44 -15.04
N PRO A 549 -21.61 -15.29 -15.25
CA PRO A 549 -21.68 -16.18 -16.41
C PRO A 549 -21.66 -15.45 -17.77
N ASP A 550 -22.14 -14.21 -17.82
CA ASP A 550 -22.12 -13.33 -19.00
C ASP A 550 -20.77 -12.66 -19.26
N GLY A 551 -19.76 -12.97 -18.44
CA GLY A 551 -18.44 -12.37 -18.53
C GLY A 551 -18.30 -11.00 -17.86
N SER A 552 -19.38 -10.44 -17.31
CA SER A 552 -19.33 -9.17 -16.58
C SER A 552 -18.70 -9.35 -15.18
N ARG A 553 -18.32 -8.23 -14.59
CA ARG A 553 -17.79 -8.21 -13.21
C ARG A 553 -18.97 -8.31 -12.23
N GLY A 554 -18.90 -9.30 -11.34
CA GLY A 554 -19.87 -9.52 -10.27
C GLY A 554 -19.52 -8.78 -8.96
N GLU A 555 -19.94 -9.37 -7.85
CA GLU A 555 -19.72 -8.78 -6.52
C GLU A 555 -18.25 -8.77 -6.10
N LEU A 556 -17.88 -7.83 -5.24
CA LEU A 556 -16.56 -7.76 -4.63
C LEU A 556 -16.38 -8.94 -3.67
N MET A 557 -15.32 -9.73 -3.89
CA MET A 557 -14.96 -10.89 -3.09
C MET A 557 -13.78 -10.66 -2.16
N MET A 558 -12.78 -9.87 -2.60
CA MET A 558 -11.56 -9.71 -1.82
C MET A 558 -10.92 -8.36 -2.10
N ALA A 559 -10.35 -7.77 -1.05
CA ALA A 559 -9.48 -6.61 -1.09
C ALA A 559 -8.14 -6.98 -0.43
N THR A 560 -7.02 -6.76 -1.11
CA THR A 560 -5.70 -7.15 -0.60
C THR A 560 -4.55 -6.39 -1.26
N GLY A 561 -3.39 -6.51 -0.65
CA GLY A 561 -2.09 -6.06 -1.11
C GLY A 561 -1.06 -6.22 -0.02
N SER A 562 0.17 -5.83 -0.29
CA SER A 562 1.28 -5.98 0.65
C SER A 562 2.33 -4.90 0.42
N PRO A 563 3.08 -4.48 1.43
CA PRO A 563 4.42 -3.93 1.28
C PRO A 563 5.46 -5.02 1.01
N GLY A 564 6.71 -4.64 0.63
CA GLY A 564 7.80 -5.60 0.49
C GLY A 564 8.71 -5.40 -0.72
N GLY A 565 8.68 -4.22 -1.37
CA GLY A 565 9.46 -3.94 -2.57
C GLY A 565 9.17 -4.94 -3.70
N PRO A 566 10.18 -5.50 -4.38
CA PRO A 566 9.95 -6.47 -5.46
C PRO A 566 9.20 -7.72 -4.99
N ALA A 567 9.30 -8.10 -3.72
CA ALA A 567 8.58 -9.25 -3.16
C ALA A 567 7.08 -9.02 -2.94
N ILE A 568 6.55 -7.82 -3.14
CA ILE A 568 5.11 -7.52 -3.04
C ILE A 568 4.30 -8.45 -3.95
N MET A 569 4.71 -8.61 -5.20
CA MET A 569 3.98 -9.45 -6.15
C MET A 569 3.96 -10.94 -5.75
N PRO A 570 5.09 -11.58 -5.36
CA PRO A 570 5.06 -12.92 -4.75
C PRO A 570 4.15 -13.03 -3.54
N TYR A 571 4.15 -12.06 -2.62
CA TYR A 571 3.31 -12.08 -1.43
C TYR A 571 1.81 -12.00 -1.77
N VAL A 572 1.45 -11.11 -2.70
CA VAL A 572 0.07 -10.98 -3.18
C VAL A 572 -0.35 -12.24 -3.95
N LEU A 573 0.48 -12.78 -4.84
CA LEU A 573 0.17 -14.00 -5.59
C LEU A 573 -0.04 -15.20 -4.66
N LYS A 574 0.85 -15.42 -3.67
CA LYS A 574 0.68 -16.46 -2.65
C LYS A 574 -0.67 -16.30 -1.94
N THR A 575 -1.01 -15.08 -1.57
CA THR A 575 -2.27 -14.77 -0.87
C THR A 575 -3.49 -15.06 -1.75
N LEU A 576 -3.45 -14.69 -3.03
CA LEU A 576 -4.52 -14.99 -3.99
C LEU A 576 -4.68 -16.51 -4.18
N VAL A 577 -3.60 -17.25 -4.37
CA VAL A 577 -3.65 -18.71 -4.46
C VAL A 577 -4.23 -19.33 -3.17
N ALA A 578 -3.78 -18.86 -2.00
CA ALA A 578 -4.27 -19.37 -0.71
C ALA A 578 -5.79 -19.17 -0.53
N VAL A 579 -6.32 -18.02 -0.92
CA VAL A 579 -7.74 -17.72 -0.78
C VAL A 579 -8.57 -18.30 -1.93
N LEU A 580 -8.14 -18.14 -3.18
CA LEU A 580 -8.96 -18.45 -4.36
C LEU A 580 -8.91 -19.93 -4.77
N ASP A 581 -7.72 -20.57 -4.67
CA ASP A 581 -7.57 -22.00 -5.01
C ASP A 581 -7.74 -22.91 -3.78
N TRP A 582 -7.16 -22.52 -2.64
CA TRP A 582 -7.17 -23.38 -1.44
C TRP A 582 -8.32 -23.10 -0.47
N GLY A 583 -9.10 -22.05 -0.72
CA GLY A 583 -10.25 -21.69 0.12
C GLY A 583 -9.87 -21.40 1.58
N MET A 584 -8.68 -20.86 1.81
CA MET A 584 -8.21 -20.50 3.16
C MET A 584 -8.88 -19.21 3.62
N ASP A 585 -9.15 -19.13 4.92
CA ASP A 585 -9.55 -17.84 5.51
C ASP A 585 -8.40 -16.81 5.45
N PRO A 586 -8.72 -15.49 5.52
CA PRO A 586 -7.73 -14.42 5.37
C PRO A 586 -6.56 -14.52 6.33
N GLN A 587 -6.80 -14.88 7.59
CA GLN A 587 -5.73 -14.95 8.59
C GLN A 587 -4.84 -16.17 8.35
N ALA A 588 -5.42 -17.33 8.02
CA ALA A 588 -4.65 -18.51 7.64
C ALA A 588 -3.79 -18.25 6.39
N ALA A 589 -4.33 -17.55 5.38
CA ALA A 589 -3.58 -17.15 4.19
C ALA A 589 -2.41 -16.19 4.51
N ALA A 590 -2.61 -15.24 5.45
CA ALA A 590 -1.56 -14.35 5.91
C ALA A 590 -0.48 -15.09 6.71
N ASN A 591 -0.87 -16.11 7.47
CA ASN A 591 0.03 -16.91 8.31
C ASN A 591 0.91 -17.88 7.53
N LEU A 592 0.63 -18.18 6.25
CA LEU A 592 1.48 -19.06 5.46
C LEU A 592 2.91 -18.51 5.32
N PRO A 593 3.94 -19.38 5.26
CA PRO A 593 5.27 -18.97 4.86
C PRO A 593 5.24 -18.25 3.52
N ASN A 594 6.03 -17.21 3.39
CA ASN A 594 6.20 -16.55 2.10
C ASN A 594 7.10 -17.38 1.19
N PHE A 595 6.73 -17.48 -0.08
CA PHE A 595 7.49 -18.15 -1.13
C PHE A 595 7.24 -17.52 -2.49
N GLY A 596 8.11 -17.81 -3.44
CA GLY A 596 8.02 -17.33 -4.82
C GLY A 596 9.39 -17.16 -5.46
N ALA A 597 9.45 -16.48 -6.59
CA ALA A 597 10.70 -16.17 -7.26
C ALA A 597 10.62 -14.83 -7.99
N PHE A 598 11.76 -14.21 -8.14
CA PHE A 598 12.01 -13.21 -9.18
C PHE A 598 12.56 -13.94 -10.42
N ASN A 599 12.86 -13.21 -11.49
CA ASN A 599 13.54 -13.81 -12.65
C ASN A 599 15.04 -13.98 -12.39
N THR A 600 15.37 -14.73 -11.35
CA THR A 600 16.73 -15.13 -10.94
C THR A 600 16.76 -16.62 -10.62
N PRO A 601 17.93 -17.27 -10.56
CA PRO A 601 18.02 -18.67 -10.14
C PRO A 601 17.48 -18.95 -8.73
N ALA A 602 17.46 -17.94 -7.85
CA ALA A 602 17.00 -18.08 -6.48
C ALA A 602 15.47 -18.24 -6.40
N THR A 603 15.03 -19.17 -5.56
CA THR A 603 13.63 -19.33 -5.13
C THR A 603 13.54 -18.93 -3.68
N LEU A 604 12.65 -17.99 -3.39
CA LEU A 604 12.42 -17.47 -2.04
C LEU A 604 11.59 -18.50 -1.26
N VAL A 605 12.05 -18.83 -0.07
CA VAL A 605 11.27 -19.55 0.97
C VAL A 605 11.62 -18.90 2.29
N GLU A 606 10.62 -18.51 3.07
CA GLU A 606 10.82 -17.81 4.34
C GLU A 606 11.41 -18.73 5.40
N GLY A 607 12.73 -18.67 5.59
CA GLY A 607 13.48 -19.63 6.41
C GLY A 607 13.31 -19.46 7.92
N ASP A 608 12.93 -18.28 8.39
CA ASP A 608 12.71 -17.96 9.80
C ASP A 608 11.23 -18.09 10.23
N HIS A 609 10.36 -18.57 9.33
CA HIS A 609 8.96 -18.77 9.64
C HIS A 609 8.75 -19.85 10.73
N PRO A 610 7.87 -19.62 11.75
CA PRO A 610 7.65 -20.58 12.84
C PRO A 610 7.31 -21.99 12.34
N ALA A 611 6.45 -22.12 11.32
CA ALA A 611 6.08 -23.43 10.79
C ALA A 611 7.25 -24.26 10.25
N LEU A 612 8.32 -23.62 9.73
CA LEU A 612 9.51 -24.34 9.28
C LEU A 612 10.35 -24.83 10.47
N ARG A 613 10.37 -24.08 11.56
CA ARG A 613 11.10 -24.42 12.80
C ARG A 613 10.36 -25.47 13.64
N GLU A 614 9.03 -25.33 13.77
CA GLU A 614 8.19 -26.20 14.57
C GLU A 614 7.90 -27.56 13.89
N GLN A 615 8.00 -27.62 12.56
CA GLN A 615 7.79 -28.81 11.74
C GLN A 615 9.04 -29.17 10.93
N PRO A 616 10.17 -29.50 11.57
CA PRO A 616 11.46 -29.63 10.89
C PRO A 616 11.49 -30.77 9.85
N VAL A 617 10.73 -31.85 10.05
CA VAL A 617 10.70 -32.98 9.10
C VAL A 617 9.92 -32.60 7.84
N PRO A 618 8.67 -32.08 7.89
CA PRO A 618 7.99 -31.57 6.70
C PRO A 618 8.73 -30.42 6.02
N ALA A 619 9.33 -29.49 6.78
CA ALA A 619 10.11 -28.39 6.24
C ALA A 619 11.32 -28.89 5.45
N LYS A 620 12.04 -29.88 6.00
CA LYS A 620 13.17 -30.50 5.30
C LYS A 620 12.71 -31.17 4.03
N ALA A 621 11.62 -31.93 4.05
CA ALA A 621 11.07 -32.59 2.87
C ALA A 621 10.68 -31.58 1.77
N LEU A 622 10.02 -30.47 2.13
CA LEU A 622 9.72 -29.37 1.22
C LEU A 622 10.98 -28.81 0.55
N LEU A 623 11.99 -28.48 1.33
CA LEU A 623 13.22 -27.88 0.82
C LEU A 623 14.04 -28.86 -0.02
N ASP A 624 14.07 -30.14 0.33
CA ASP A 624 14.81 -31.16 -0.41
C ASP A 624 14.13 -31.46 -1.76
N ASP A 625 12.80 -31.60 -1.82
CA ASP A 625 12.05 -31.76 -3.07
C ASP A 625 12.31 -30.55 -4.00
N LEU A 626 12.27 -29.31 -3.49
CA LEU A 626 12.58 -28.13 -4.29
C LEU A 626 14.03 -28.16 -4.83
N LYS A 627 15.01 -28.59 -4.04
CA LYS A 627 16.40 -28.75 -4.51
C LYS A 627 16.53 -29.83 -5.56
N GLU A 628 15.85 -30.98 -5.40
CA GLU A 628 15.80 -32.05 -6.40
C GLU A 628 15.24 -31.56 -7.72
N ARG A 629 14.26 -30.67 -7.69
CA ARG A 629 13.75 -29.95 -8.87
C ARG A 629 14.73 -28.91 -9.42
N GLY A 630 15.86 -28.68 -8.79
CA GLY A 630 16.89 -27.75 -9.26
C GLY A 630 16.72 -26.31 -8.78
N HIS A 631 15.83 -26.03 -7.82
CA HIS A 631 15.73 -24.69 -7.22
C HIS A 631 16.95 -24.35 -6.36
N GLN A 632 17.48 -23.16 -6.53
CA GLN A 632 18.45 -22.57 -5.60
C GLN A 632 17.68 -21.84 -4.49
N ILE A 633 17.60 -22.44 -3.32
CA ILE A 633 16.78 -21.91 -2.23
C ILE A 633 17.46 -20.72 -1.55
N ASN A 634 16.76 -19.60 -1.49
CA ASN A 634 17.08 -18.46 -0.63
C ASN A 634 16.12 -18.47 0.57
N SER A 635 16.63 -18.91 1.72
CA SER A 635 15.87 -19.01 2.97
C SER A 635 16.03 -17.76 3.85
N GLY A 636 16.16 -16.59 3.25
CA GLY A 636 16.23 -15.33 3.98
C GLY A 636 14.91 -14.97 4.69
N SER A 637 15.03 -14.05 5.66
CA SER A 637 13.86 -13.44 6.33
C SER A 637 12.99 -12.68 5.32
N GLN A 638 11.68 -12.78 5.45
CA GLN A 638 10.71 -12.11 4.60
C GLN A 638 9.66 -11.36 5.41
N THR A 639 9.55 -10.06 5.19
CA THR A 639 8.70 -9.16 5.96
C THR A 639 7.55 -8.62 5.13
N SER A 640 6.65 -9.52 4.70
CA SER A 640 5.37 -9.11 4.12
C SER A 640 4.54 -8.32 5.14
N GLY A 641 3.49 -7.69 4.65
CA GLY A 641 2.52 -6.95 5.47
C GLY A 641 1.16 -7.04 4.81
N VAL A 642 0.73 -8.27 4.46
CA VAL A 642 -0.52 -8.47 3.74
C VAL A 642 -1.71 -7.99 4.58
N GLY A 643 -2.55 -7.14 3.99
CA GLY A 643 -3.86 -6.79 4.53
C GLY A 643 -4.94 -7.44 3.68
N ILE A 644 -5.77 -8.29 4.26
CA ILE A 644 -6.73 -9.11 3.51
C ILE A 644 -8.13 -8.91 4.07
N ILE A 645 -9.09 -8.60 3.21
CA ILE A 645 -10.53 -8.61 3.52
C ILE A 645 -11.20 -9.50 2.47
N VAL A 646 -12.00 -10.48 2.92
CA VAL A 646 -12.73 -11.43 2.04
C VAL A 646 -14.21 -11.42 2.38
N ARG A 647 -15.06 -11.53 1.38
CA ARG A 647 -16.50 -11.69 1.54
C ARG A 647 -16.83 -13.15 1.87
N ASP A 648 -17.52 -13.39 2.98
CA ASP A 648 -18.03 -14.68 3.40
C ASP A 648 -19.54 -14.56 3.68
N GLY A 649 -20.35 -14.93 2.71
CA GLY A 649 -21.79 -14.69 2.76
C GLY A 649 -22.13 -13.20 2.93
N ALA A 650 -22.83 -12.88 4.01
CA ALA A 650 -23.21 -11.49 4.33
C ALA A 650 -22.13 -10.74 5.11
N GLN A 651 -21.04 -11.38 5.53
CA GLN A 651 -20.00 -10.80 6.36
C GLN A 651 -18.71 -10.54 5.59
N TRP A 652 -17.91 -9.62 6.11
CA TRP A 652 -16.51 -9.46 5.79
C TRP A 652 -15.66 -10.21 6.81
N VAL A 653 -14.62 -10.87 6.33
CA VAL A 653 -13.63 -11.57 7.16
C VAL A 653 -12.27 -10.98 6.85
N GLY A 654 -11.56 -10.54 7.89
CA GLY A 654 -10.26 -9.88 7.75
C GLY A 654 -9.11 -10.65 8.36
N GLY A 655 -7.93 -10.52 7.76
CA GLY A 655 -6.66 -11.02 8.25
C GLY A 655 -5.55 -9.99 8.11
N ALA A 656 -4.66 -9.92 9.09
CA ALA A 656 -3.48 -9.07 9.09
C ALA A 656 -2.21 -9.91 9.16
N ASP A 657 -1.17 -9.48 8.46
CA ASP A 657 0.12 -10.17 8.45
C ASP A 657 0.74 -10.26 9.86
N PRO A 658 1.11 -11.45 10.32
CA PRO A 658 1.71 -11.62 11.63
C PRO A 658 3.13 -11.03 11.75
N ARG A 659 3.80 -10.71 10.65
CA ARG A 659 5.18 -10.20 10.61
C ARG A 659 5.29 -8.72 10.89
N ARG A 660 4.16 -7.99 10.82
CA ARG A 660 4.06 -6.54 11.12
C ARG A 660 3.07 -6.27 12.24
N GLU A 661 2.96 -5.00 12.64
CA GLU A 661 2.09 -4.55 13.73
C GLU A 661 0.62 -4.38 13.30
N GLY A 662 0.27 -4.77 12.07
CA GLY A 662 -1.03 -4.56 11.47
C GLY A 662 -2.22 -5.07 12.30
N LEU A 663 -3.36 -4.40 12.16
CA LEU A 663 -4.59 -4.71 12.89
C LEU A 663 -5.79 -4.69 11.95
N VAL A 664 -6.69 -5.68 12.14
CA VAL A 664 -8.03 -5.71 11.53
C VAL A 664 -9.04 -5.16 12.52
N LEU A 665 -9.87 -4.24 12.07
CA LEU A 665 -11.04 -3.75 12.81
C LEU A 665 -12.26 -3.77 11.90
N GLY A 666 -13.43 -3.98 12.49
CA GLY A 666 -14.70 -3.94 11.78
C GLY A 666 -15.85 -3.48 12.66
N GLY A 667 -16.96 -3.22 12.02
CA GLY A 667 -18.19 -2.80 12.70
C GLY A 667 -19.45 -3.36 12.04
N PRO A 668 -20.61 -3.13 12.70
CA PRO A 668 -21.93 -3.55 12.21
C PRO A 668 -22.36 -2.87 10.93
#